data_dcf28583ea8734c4ca27c80ccfae4fcc
#
_entry.id   dcf28583ea8734c4ca27c80ccfae4fcc
#
_cell.length_a   1.000
_cell.length_b   1.000
_cell.length_c   1.000
_cell.angle_alpha   90.00
_cell.angle_beta   90.00
_cell.angle_gamma   90.00
#
_symmetry.space_group_name_H-M   'P 1'
#
loop_
_entity.id
_entity.type
_entity.pdbx_description
1 polymer ?
#
loop_
_entity_poly.entity_id
_entity_poly.type
_entity_poly.pdbx_seq_one_letter_code
_entity_poly.pdbx_strand_id
1 'polypeptide(L)'
;MNTSLSWMKMYVPDLDVTAQEYTDAMTLSGTKVEGFTRLDADLDKIVIGQIEKIEKHPDADKLIICQVNIGSEVIQIVTGAPNVKEGDKVPVVLDGGRVAGGHDGKMTPGGIRIKAGKLRGVPSNGMMCSIEELGSNRDMYPEAPEYGIYIFPENAVVGESAIKALGLDDVVFEYEITSNRVDCYGVLGIAREAAATFGKKFYPPEVKETGNDEKASDYVKVTVEKPELCPRYCARVVKNVKIGPSPKWMQRCLASNGIRPINLVDITNYVMEEFGQPMHAYDLDTIANHEIVVRCAGKDEKFVTLDGQERIMDENVLMICDGEKPVGIAGIMGGENSMITDDVHTVLFEAACFDGTNIRLSSKRIGLRTDASGKFEKGLDPNNAKAAIDRACQLMEELGAGEVVGGMVDICNKVSKPSRVKFEPDRINGLLGTNLSKEEMLGYLAKIELTYDEETNEIVAPTFRQDIHCMADVAEEIARFYGYDKIPTTLPSGEATTGKMPFKLRIENIARDIAEYCGFSEGMTYSFESPKVFDKLRIPEDNVLRQVITISNPLGEDYSIMRTSTLNGMLSSLATNYNRRNKDVRLYELGNVYLPKALPLTELPDERTMFTLGMYGTGDFFDMKGVCEEFFEKIGMKKKMEYDPASGKPFLHPGRQADMVYEGTVVGYLGEVHPLVADNYGIGERAYIAMIDIKSVLEFANFDRKFTGIAKYPAVTRDISMLVPKQVLAGQIEDILAQRGGKILESYQLFDIYEGSQIKGGYKSMAYALVFRDHDKTLEESEISAAMKKILNGLEGLGIELRS
;
A
#
# COMPACT_ATOMS: atom_id res chain seq x y z
N MET A 1 -12.89 4.12 -8.24
CA MET A 1 -13.97 4.33 -9.22
C MET A 1 -14.97 5.30 -8.63
N ASN A 2 -15.48 6.22 -9.45
CA ASN A 2 -16.50 7.15 -8.98
C ASN A 2 -17.83 6.86 -9.68
N THR A 3 -18.95 7.17 -9.05
CA THR A 3 -20.26 7.23 -9.73
C THR A 3 -21.22 8.11 -8.97
N SER A 4 -22.15 8.77 -9.67
CA SER A 4 -23.13 9.63 -9.03
C SER A 4 -24.41 8.90 -8.64
N LEU A 5 -25.08 9.42 -7.62
CA LEU A 5 -26.36 8.90 -7.18
C LEU A 5 -27.42 9.00 -8.30
N SER A 6 -27.40 10.09 -9.06
CA SER A 6 -28.34 10.30 -10.17
C SER A 6 -28.14 9.25 -11.27
N TRP A 7 -26.90 8.88 -11.60
CA TRP A 7 -26.64 7.81 -12.58
C TRP A 7 -27.12 6.44 -12.08
N MET A 8 -26.84 6.11 -10.81
CA MET A 8 -27.35 4.89 -10.21
C MET A 8 -28.87 4.81 -10.19
N LYS A 9 -29.56 5.93 -9.95
CA LYS A 9 -31.03 6.01 -9.98
C LYS A 9 -31.63 5.74 -11.36
N MET A 10 -30.85 5.84 -12.44
CA MET A 10 -31.30 5.39 -13.77
C MET A 10 -31.59 3.89 -13.79
N TYR A 11 -30.90 3.10 -12.96
CA TYR A 11 -31.02 1.64 -12.86
C TYR A 11 -31.72 1.16 -11.59
N VAL A 12 -31.76 2.02 -10.56
CA VAL A 12 -32.42 1.76 -9.27
C VAL A 12 -33.27 2.98 -8.91
N PRO A 13 -34.40 3.22 -9.61
CA PRO A 13 -35.18 4.45 -9.44
C PRO A 13 -35.67 4.72 -8.03
N ASP A 14 -35.95 3.65 -7.28
CA ASP A 14 -36.47 3.72 -5.89
C ASP A 14 -35.35 3.82 -4.83
N LEU A 15 -34.12 4.16 -5.23
CA LEU A 15 -33.01 4.38 -4.31
C LEU A 15 -33.11 5.77 -3.68
N ASP A 16 -33.94 5.87 -2.65
CA ASP A 16 -34.15 7.10 -1.88
C ASP A 16 -33.44 6.97 -0.53
N VAL A 17 -32.19 7.41 -0.49
CA VAL A 17 -31.28 7.28 0.64
C VAL A 17 -30.40 8.52 0.76
N THR A 18 -29.99 8.85 1.97
CA THR A 18 -28.96 9.88 2.18
C THR A 18 -27.57 9.36 1.77
N ALA A 19 -26.65 10.27 1.49
CA ALA A 19 -25.29 9.91 1.14
C ALA A 19 -24.59 9.08 2.23
N GLN A 20 -24.85 9.40 3.50
CA GLN A 20 -24.27 8.67 4.62
C GLN A 20 -24.88 7.26 4.77
N GLU A 21 -26.21 7.12 4.71
CA GLU A 21 -26.87 5.81 4.74
C GLU A 21 -26.41 4.92 3.60
N TYR A 22 -26.24 5.49 2.41
CA TYR A 22 -25.69 4.78 1.25
C TYR A 22 -24.26 4.27 1.53
N THR A 23 -23.39 5.16 1.96
CA THR A 23 -21.97 4.84 2.26
C THR A 23 -21.84 3.73 3.30
N ASP A 24 -22.57 3.83 4.39
CA ASP A 24 -22.51 2.87 5.48
C ASP A 24 -23.04 1.49 5.05
N ALA A 25 -24.19 1.45 4.38
CA ALA A 25 -24.81 0.21 3.95
C ALA A 25 -24.01 -0.53 2.87
N MET A 26 -23.50 0.19 1.87
CA MET A 26 -22.67 -0.39 0.82
C MET A 26 -21.35 -0.93 1.37
N THR A 27 -20.73 -0.20 2.28
CA THR A 27 -19.48 -0.65 2.94
C THR A 27 -19.71 -1.91 3.77
N LEU A 28 -20.79 -1.93 4.56
CA LEU A 28 -21.15 -3.11 5.38
C LEU A 28 -21.53 -4.33 4.54
N SER A 29 -22.07 -4.13 3.35
CA SER A 29 -22.41 -5.23 2.42
C SER A 29 -21.26 -5.66 1.51
N GLY A 30 -20.03 -5.14 1.73
CA GLY A 30 -18.81 -5.58 1.06
C GLY A 30 -18.38 -4.74 -0.14
N THR A 31 -19.12 -3.71 -0.51
CA THR A 31 -18.73 -2.75 -1.56
C THR A 31 -18.27 -1.45 -0.90
N LYS A 32 -16.98 -1.35 -0.60
CA LYS A 32 -16.43 -0.25 0.19
C LYS A 32 -16.54 1.09 -0.51
N VAL A 33 -17.18 2.04 0.16
CA VAL A 33 -17.20 3.44 -0.22
C VAL A 33 -16.17 4.19 0.62
N GLU A 34 -15.15 4.77 -0.04
CA GLU A 34 -14.09 5.55 0.62
C GLU A 34 -14.58 6.91 1.09
N GLY A 35 -15.49 7.50 0.33
CA GLY A 35 -16.06 8.79 0.62
C GLY A 35 -17.10 9.21 -0.37
N PHE A 36 -17.70 10.38 -0.13
CA PHE A 36 -18.60 11.00 -1.07
C PHE A 36 -18.44 12.51 -1.12
N THR A 37 -18.73 13.09 -2.28
CA THR A 37 -18.75 14.53 -2.50
C THR A 37 -20.14 14.97 -2.91
N ARG A 38 -20.73 15.89 -2.16
CA ARG A 38 -21.96 16.57 -2.56
C ARG A 38 -21.58 17.77 -3.43
N LEU A 39 -22.10 17.81 -4.65
CA LEU A 39 -21.81 18.90 -5.58
C LEU A 39 -22.40 20.23 -5.11
N ASP A 40 -23.49 20.18 -4.33
CA ASP A 40 -24.17 21.34 -3.76
C ASP A 40 -23.68 21.76 -2.37
N ALA A 41 -22.62 21.13 -1.81
CA ALA A 41 -22.22 21.33 -0.40
C ALA A 41 -22.00 22.81 -0.02
N ASP A 42 -21.48 23.59 -0.95
CA ASP A 42 -21.14 25.00 -0.76
C ASP A 42 -22.13 25.97 -1.47
N LEU A 43 -23.27 25.45 -1.96
CA LEU A 43 -24.30 26.20 -2.65
C LEU A 43 -25.56 26.31 -1.80
N ASP A 44 -26.17 27.49 -1.75
CA ASP A 44 -27.39 27.68 -1.02
C ASP A 44 -28.21 28.86 -1.61
N LYS A 45 -29.51 28.68 -1.66
CA LYS A 45 -30.48 29.73 -2.10
C LYS A 45 -30.17 30.32 -3.49
N ILE A 46 -29.92 29.45 -4.46
CA ILE A 46 -29.69 29.88 -5.85
C ILE A 46 -30.89 29.50 -6.71
N VAL A 47 -31.51 30.47 -7.30
CA VAL A 47 -32.71 30.31 -8.12
C VAL A 47 -32.49 30.81 -9.54
N ILE A 48 -33.35 30.41 -10.46
CA ILE A 48 -33.37 30.95 -11.82
C ILE A 48 -34.15 32.29 -11.79
N GLY A 49 -33.44 33.37 -12.10
CA GLY A 49 -34.08 34.71 -12.25
C GLY A 49 -34.12 35.12 -13.71
N GLN A 50 -35.13 35.92 -14.10
CA GLN A 50 -35.22 36.51 -15.41
C GLN A 50 -35.01 38.03 -15.33
N ILE A 51 -34.13 38.57 -16.16
CA ILE A 51 -33.84 40.01 -16.23
C ILE A 51 -34.97 40.68 -16.97
N GLU A 52 -35.77 41.48 -16.27
CA GLU A 52 -36.88 42.21 -16.86
C GLU A 52 -36.46 43.60 -17.41
N LYS A 53 -35.49 44.26 -16.74
CA LYS A 53 -35.03 45.59 -17.13
C LYS A 53 -33.56 45.80 -16.79
N ILE A 54 -32.86 46.53 -17.64
CA ILE A 54 -31.46 46.92 -17.44
C ILE A 54 -31.32 48.42 -17.51
N GLU A 55 -30.71 49.04 -16.50
CA GLU A 55 -30.44 50.48 -16.43
C GLU A 55 -28.91 50.70 -16.21
N LYS A 56 -28.41 51.87 -16.68
CA LYS A 56 -27.03 52.24 -16.44
C LYS A 56 -26.82 52.66 -14.97
N HIS A 57 -25.68 52.28 -14.40
CA HIS A 57 -25.35 52.75 -13.08
C HIS A 57 -25.00 54.23 -13.07
N PRO A 58 -25.54 55.08 -12.13
CA PRO A 58 -25.31 56.51 -12.14
C PRO A 58 -23.86 56.95 -11.97
N ASP A 59 -23.10 56.21 -11.19
CA ASP A 59 -21.72 56.57 -10.76
C ASP A 59 -20.65 55.55 -11.20
N ALA A 60 -20.93 54.67 -12.19
CA ALA A 60 -19.95 53.64 -12.62
C ALA A 60 -20.21 53.18 -14.06
N ASP A 61 -19.25 53.46 -14.96
CA ASP A 61 -19.36 53.12 -16.39
C ASP A 61 -19.39 51.60 -16.69
N LYS A 62 -18.87 50.78 -15.81
CA LYS A 62 -18.80 49.31 -15.98
C LYS A 62 -19.86 48.54 -15.21
N LEU A 63 -20.74 49.22 -14.50
CA LEU A 63 -21.83 48.57 -13.76
C LEU A 63 -23.18 48.86 -14.42
N ILE A 64 -24.05 47.88 -14.33
CA ILE A 64 -25.46 47.95 -14.73
C ILE A 64 -26.36 47.56 -13.58
N ILE A 65 -27.57 48.12 -13.56
CA ILE A 65 -28.59 47.81 -12.57
C ILE A 65 -29.64 46.96 -13.29
N CYS A 66 -29.86 45.74 -12.78
CA CYS A 66 -30.82 44.82 -13.34
C CYS A 66 -32.01 44.65 -12.38
N GLN A 67 -33.24 44.73 -12.91
CA GLN A 67 -34.45 44.27 -12.22
C GLN A 67 -34.65 42.81 -12.61
N VAL A 68 -34.60 41.93 -11.65
CA VAL A 68 -34.57 40.46 -11.86
C VAL A 68 -35.76 39.83 -11.17
N ASN A 69 -36.66 39.25 -11.96
CA ASN A 69 -37.79 38.46 -11.49
C ASN A 69 -37.30 37.09 -11.03
N ILE A 70 -37.48 36.76 -9.77
CA ILE A 70 -37.10 35.48 -9.16
C ILE A 70 -38.31 34.56 -8.94
N GLY A 71 -39.41 34.82 -9.59
CA GLY A 71 -40.67 34.05 -9.49
C GLY A 71 -41.59 34.53 -8.37
N SER A 72 -41.05 34.81 -7.20
CA SER A 72 -41.84 35.31 -6.04
C SER A 72 -41.94 36.85 -6.01
N GLU A 73 -40.91 37.53 -6.52
CA GLU A 73 -40.76 38.98 -6.51
C GLU A 73 -39.73 39.45 -7.54
N VAL A 74 -39.67 40.77 -7.78
CA VAL A 74 -38.60 41.38 -8.60
C VAL A 74 -37.60 42.04 -7.67
N ILE A 75 -36.34 41.65 -7.77
CA ILE A 75 -35.23 42.17 -6.95
C ILE A 75 -34.25 42.95 -7.83
N GLN A 76 -33.63 43.96 -7.22
CA GLN A 76 -32.59 44.74 -7.87
C GLN A 76 -31.22 44.12 -7.64
N ILE A 77 -30.46 43.88 -8.70
CA ILE A 77 -29.08 43.36 -8.66
C ILE A 77 -28.19 44.28 -9.49
N VAL A 78 -27.06 44.67 -8.95
CA VAL A 78 -26.00 45.40 -9.65
C VAL A 78 -24.91 44.47 -10.07
N THR A 79 -24.56 44.49 -11.36
CA THR A 79 -23.51 43.63 -11.91
C THR A 79 -22.56 44.36 -12.84
N GLY A 80 -21.34 43.86 -12.99
CA GLY A 80 -20.39 44.27 -14.00
C GLY A 80 -20.28 43.34 -15.20
N ALA A 81 -21.17 42.34 -15.30
CA ALA A 81 -21.14 41.36 -16.38
C ALA A 81 -21.57 41.99 -17.70
N PRO A 82 -20.77 41.84 -18.78
CA PRO A 82 -21.05 42.49 -20.06
C PRO A 82 -22.01 41.69 -20.96
N ASN A 83 -22.35 40.49 -20.63
CA ASN A 83 -23.00 39.51 -21.50
C ASN A 83 -24.53 39.37 -21.28
N VAL A 84 -25.11 40.06 -20.32
CA VAL A 84 -26.53 39.91 -19.96
C VAL A 84 -27.40 40.90 -20.73
N LYS A 85 -28.64 40.50 -21.05
CA LYS A 85 -29.66 41.26 -21.77
C LYS A 85 -30.99 41.12 -21.09
N GLU A 86 -31.91 42.05 -21.37
CA GLU A 86 -33.32 41.93 -20.97
C GLU A 86 -33.95 40.69 -21.61
N GLY A 87 -34.63 39.91 -20.81
CA GLY A 87 -35.21 38.62 -21.17
C GLY A 87 -34.34 37.39 -20.76
N ASP A 88 -33.02 37.58 -20.52
CA ASP A 88 -32.15 36.49 -20.16
C ASP A 88 -32.53 35.85 -18.82
N LYS A 89 -32.43 34.53 -18.76
CA LYS A 89 -32.58 33.74 -17.54
C LYS A 89 -31.23 33.36 -16.97
N VAL A 90 -31.00 33.70 -15.71
CA VAL A 90 -29.68 33.64 -15.08
C VAL A 90 -29.75 32.98 -13.70
N PRO A 91 -28.68 32.36 -13.20
CA PRO A 91 -28.60 31.89 -11.81
C PRO A 91 -28.43 33.08 -10.88
N VAL A 92 -29.28 33.18 -9.86
CA VAL A 92 -29.32 34.25 -8.86
C VAL A 92 -29.17 33.67 -7.47
N VAL A 93 -28.09 34.01 -6.77
CA VAL A 93 -27.98 33.72 -5.34
C VAL A 93 -28.68 34.85 -4.56
N LEU A 94 -29.61 34.43 -3.70
CA LEU A 94 -30.40 35.35 -2.88
C LEU A 94 -29.61 35.81 -1.63
N ASP A 95 -30.15 36.84 -0.96
CA ASP A 95 -29.56 37.30 0.31
C ASP A 95 -29.39 36.18 1.34
N GLY A 96 -28.19 36.08 1.91
CA GLY A 96 -27.80 35.08 2.84
C GLY A 96 -27.45 33.71 2.24
N GLY A 97 -27.60 33.54 0.92
CA GLY A 97 -27.19 32.34 0.19
C GLY A 97 -25.68 32.22 0.02
N ARG A 98 -25.23 31.14 -0.58
CA ARG A 98 -23.79 30.82 -0.77
C ARG A 98 -23.51 30.39 -2.20
N VAL A 99 -22.33 30.77 -2.67
CA VAL A 99 -21.70 30.30 -3.91
C VAL A 99 -20.41 29.56 -3.58
N ALA A 100 -19.98 28.58 -4.40
CA ALA A 100 -18.86 27.71 -4.12
C ALA A 100 -17.49 28.41 -4.19
N GLY A 101 -17.37 29.44 -5.03
CA GLY A 101 -16.09 30.11 -5.21
C GLY A 101 -16.22 31.51 -5.81
N GLY A 102 -15.11 32.13 -6.16
CA GLY A 102 -15.02 33.37 -6.86
C GLY A 102 -15.13 33.21 -8.38
N HIS A 103 -15.33 34.31 -9.09
CA HIS A 103 -15.37 34.36 -10.57
C HIS A 103 -14.04 33.91 -11.23
N ASP A 104 -12.95 33.80 -10.46
CA ASP A 104 -11.65 33.27 -10.90
C ASP A 104 -11.60 31.74 -10.85
N GLY A 105 -12.68 31.09 -10.52
CA GLY A 105 -12.76 29.63 -10.38
C GLY A 105 -12.11 29.05 -9.12
N LYS A 106 -11.62 29.92 -8.21
CA LYS A 106 -11.06 29.43 -6.95
C LYS A 106 -12.17 29.09 -5.97
N MET A 107 -12.23 27.81 -5.64
CA MET A 107 -13.17 27.29 -4.66
C MET A 107 -12.81 27.77 -3.25
N THR A 108 -13.84 28.08 -2.46
CA THR A 108 -13.69 28.46 -1.05
C THR A 108 -14.38 27.43 -0.18
N PRO A 109 -13.65 26.68 0.66
CA PRO A 109 -14.27 25.72 1.57
C PRO A 109 -15.34 26.36 2.45
N GLY A 110 -16.55 25.79 2.44
CA GLY A 110 -17.72 26.34 3.12
C GLY A 110 -18.47 27.40 2.33
N GLY A 111 -18.03 27.71 1.12
CA GLY A 111 -18.63 28.66 0.20
C GLY A 111 -18.49 30.11 0.62
N ILE A 112 -18.77 31.00 -0.32
CA ILE A 112 -18.80 32.46 -0.11
C ILE A 112 -20.24 32.91 0.14
N ARG A 113 -20.51 33.46 1.32
CA ARG A 113 -21.85 33.94 1.66
C ARG A 113 -22.13 35.31 1.03
N ILE A 114 -23.17 35.37 0.24
CA ILE A 114 -23.64 36.59 -0.40
C ILE A 114 -24.63 37.28 0.52
N LYS A 115 -24.49 38.61 0.68
CA LYS A 115 -25.39 39.45 1.47
C LYS A 115 -25.88 40.61 0.64
N ALA A 116 -27.12 41.01 0.85
CA ALA A 116 -27.63 42.26 0.33
C ALA A 116 -26.75 43.43 0.77
N GLY A 117 -26.42 44.30 -0.15
CA GLY A 117 -25.48 45.40 0.10
C GLY A 117 -25.65 46.54 -0.89
N LYS A 118 -24.70 47.46 -0.93
CA LYS A 118 -24.66 48.55 -1.90
C LYS A 118 -23.38 48.49 -2.72
N LEU A 119 -23.52 48.50 -4.03
CA LEU A 119 -22.40 48.65 -4.95
C LEU A 119 -22.35 50.09 -5.44
N ARG A 120 -21.31 50.81 -5.05
CA ARG A 120 -21.15 52.27 -5.32
C ARG A 120 -22.42 53.05 -5.04
N GLY A 121 -23.02 52.79 -3.87
CA GLY A 121 -24.21 53.52 -3.40
C GLY A 121 -25.56 52.93 -3.83
N VAL A 122 -25.60 52.08 -4.87
CA VAL A 122 -26.84 51.47 -5.38
C VAL A 122 -27.11 50.15 -4.70
N PRO A 123 -28.29 49.86 -4.15
CA PRO A 123 -28.65 48.59 -3.52
C PRO A 123 -28.55 47.40 -4.50
N SER A 124 -28.01 46.28 -4.03
CA SER A 124 -28.02 45.00 -4.71
C SER A 124 -28.49 43.93 -3.73
N ASN A 125 -29.60 43.27 -4.04
CA ASN A 125 -30.29 42.32 -3.15
C ASN A 125 -30.03 40.86 -3.52
N GLY A 126 -28.81 40.56 -3.96
CA GLY A 126 -28.33 39.26 -4.42
C GLY A 126 -27.22 39.41 -5.44
N MET A 127 -26.85 38.33 -6.06
CA MET A 127 -25.80 38.30 -7.06
C MET A 127 -26.18 37.32 -8.18
N MET A 128 -25.96 37.70 -9.44
CA MET A 128 -26.02 36.80 -10.58
C MET A 128 -24.67 36.05 -10.67
N CYS A 129 -24.70 34.78 -11.02
CA CYS A 129 -23.53 33.91 -10.92
C CYS A 129 -23.01 33.49 -12.30
N SER A 130 -21.69 33.39 -12.41
CA SER A 130 -21.01 32.62 -13.46
C SER A 130 -21.07 31.13 -13.13
N ILE A 131 -20.66 30.27 -14.08
CA ILE A 131 -20.63 28.85 -13.85
C ILE A 131 -19.49 28.44 -12.87
N GLU A 132 -18.39 29.19 -12.85
CA GLU A 132 -17.28 29.00 -11.96
C GLU A 132 -17.66 29.33 -10.49
N GLU A 133 -18.45 30.37 -10.26
CA GLU A 133 -18.96 30.71 -8.93
C GLU A 133 -19.90 29.64 -8.38
N LEU A 134 -20.52 28.86 -9.26
CA LEU A 134 -21.35 27.69 -8.92
C LEU A 134 -20.57 26.39 -8.74
N GLY A 135 -19.23 26.45 -8.78
CA GLY A 135 -18.36 25.27 -8.56
C GLY A 135 -18.25 24.34 -9.76
N SER A 136 -18.61 24.83 -10.96
CA SER A 136 -18.45 24.08 -12.20
C SER A 136 -17.50 24.80 -13.16
N ASN A 137 -17.43 24.41 -14.41
CA ASN A 137 -16.54 24.99 -15.40
C ASN A 137 -17.07 24.87 -16.82
N ARG A 138 -16.38 25.48 -17.79
CA ARG A 138 -16.75 25.45 -19.21
C ARG A 138 -16.57 24.10 -19.88
N ASP A 139 -15.80 23.20 -19.31
CA ASP A 139 -15.72 21.84 -19.86
C ASP A 139 -17.05 21.11 -19.69
N MET A 140 -17.74 21.39 -18.58
CA MET A 140 -19.09 20.86 -18.30
C MET A 140 -20.20 21.66 -18.94
N TYR A 141 -20.00 22.97 -19.13
CA TYR A 141 -20.93 23.93 -19.69
C TYR A 141 -20.23 24.72 -20.79
N PRO A 142 -20.00 24.12 -21.98
CA PRO A 142 -19.29 24.77 -23.08
C PRO A 142 -20.00 26.03 -23.57
N GLU A 143 -21.29 26.13 -23.36
CA GLU A 143 -22.12 27.31 -23.66
C GLU A 143 -21.89 28.49 -22.69
N ALA A 144 -21.25 28.27 -21.55
CA ALA A 144 -20.95 29.33 -20.58
C ALA A 144 -19.93 30.33 -21.18
N PRO A 145 -20.11 31.64 -20.99
CA PRO A 145 -19.15 32.64 -21.46
C PRO A 145 -17.83 32.51 -20.71
N GLU A 146 -16.74 32.90 -21.36
CA GLU A 146 -15.40 32.91 -20.70
C GLU A 146 -15.37 33.91 -19.53
N TYR A 147 -16.06 35.02 -19.68
CA TYR A 147 -16.24 36.05 -18.66
C TYR A 147 -17.69 36.51 -18.65
N GLY A 148 -18.40 36.22 -17.56
CA GLY A 148 -19.79 36.71 -17.46
C GLY A 148 -20.68 35.73 -16.70
N ILE A 149 -21.97 36.07 -16.73
CA ILE A 149 -23.01 35.28 -16.07
C ILE A 149 -23.45 34.14 -16.97
N TYR A 150 -23.72 32.97 -16.36
CA TYR A 150 -24.35 31.86 -17.09
C TYR A 150 -25.76 32.18 -17.52
N ILE A 151 -26.14 31.87 -18.75
CA ILE A 151 -27.47 32.13 -19.31
C ILE A 151 -28.15 30.78 -19.54
N PHE A 152 -29.28 30.59 -18.87
CA PHE A 152 -30.11 29.43 -19.07
C PHE A 152 -30.85 29.47 -20.40
N PRO A 153 -31.22 28.32 -20.98
CA PRO A 153 -32.05 28.24 -22.17
C PRO A 153 -33.49 28.81 -21.91
N GLU A 154 -34.19 29.20 -22.97
CA GLU A 154 -35.52 29.84 -22.89
C GLU A 154 -36.56 29.01 -22.13
N ASN A 155 -36.47 27.69 -22.16
CA ASN A 155 -37.41 26.78 -21.48
C ASN A 155 -37.19 26.66 -19.97
N ALA A 156 -36.12 27.24 -19.40
CA ALA A 156 -35.90 27.25 -17.97
C ALA A 156 -37.03 27.99 -17.21
N VAL A 157 -37.44 27.48 -16.04
CA VAL A 157 -38.59 28.05 -15.29
C VAL A 157 -38.08 29.01 -14.23
N VAL A 158 -38.53 30.24 -14.30
CA VAL A 158 -38.15 31.29 -13.34
C VAL A 158 -38.66 30.94 -11.95
N GLY A 159 -37.82 31.12 -10.94
CA GLY A 159 -38.11 30.82 -9.55
C GLY A 159 -37.73 29.37 -9.13
N GLU A 160 -37.45 28.46 -10.07
CA GLU A 160 -36.95 27.15 -9.75
C GLU A 160 -35.48 27.17 -9.27
N SER A 161 -35.08 26.09 -8.63
CA SER A 161 -33.70 25.94 -8.18
C SER A 161 -32.73 25.87 -9.35
N ALA A 162 -31.81 26.82 -9.44
CA ALA A 162 -30.72 26.80 -10.41
C ALA A 162 -29.77 25.63 -10.18
N ILE A 163 -29.59 25.22 -8.94
CA ILE A 163 -28.74 24.05 -8.55
C ILE A 163 -29.29 22.79 -9.22
N LYS A 164 -30.62 22.56 -9.13
CA LYS A 164 -31.29 21.42 -9.78
C LYS A 164 -31.24 21.50 -11.30
N ALA A 165 -31.54 22.67 -11.84
CA ALA A 165 -31.54 22.89 -13.29
C ALA A 165 -30.18 22.61 -13.92
N LEU A 166 -29.11 22.91 -13.18
CA LEU A 166 -27.73 22.58 -13.56
C LEU A 166 -27.32 21.14 -13.20
N GLY A 167 -28.13 20.40 -12.41
CA GLY A 167 -27.76 19.06 -11.93
C GLY A 167 -26.59 19.05 -10.95
N LEU A 168 -26.45 20.12 -10.17
CA LEU A 168 -25.47 20.27 -9.12
C LEU A 168 -25.98 19.74 -7.77
N ASP A 169 -27.20 19.23 -7.68
CA ASP A 169 -27.80 18.60 -6.50
C ASP A 169 -27.48 17.10 -6.39
N ASP A 170 -26.37 16.65 -7.00
CA ASP A 170 -25.98 15.28 -7.05
C ASP A 170 -24.89 14.95 -5.99
N VAL A 171 -24.72 13.66 -5.75
CA VAL A 171 -23.69 13.10 -4.85
C VAL A 171 -22.83 12.13 -5.65
N VAL A 172 -21.54 12.33 -5.63
CA VAL A 172 -20.57 11.44 -6.24
C VAL A 172 -19.91 10.60 -5.15
N PHE A 173 -20.01 9.29 -5.27
CA PHE A 173 -19.37 8.32 -4.38
C PHE A 173 -18.07 7.83 -4.98
N GLU A 174 -17.05 7.69 -4.14
CA GLU A 174 -15.76 7.08 -4.47
C GLU A 174 -15.68 5.67 -3.88
N TYR A 175 -15.38 4.67 -4.72
CA TYR A 175 -15.32 3.27 -4.33
C TYR A 175 -13.90 2.73 -4.41
N GLU A 176 -13.54 1.93 -3.40
CA GLU A 176 -12.41 1.03 -3.45
C GLU A 176 -12.89 -0.36 -3.91
N ILE A 177 -12.78 -0.63 -5.21
CA ILE A 177 -13.18 -1.93 -5.78
C ILE A 177 -12.02 -2.91 -5.69
N THR A 178 -12.25 -4.03 -5.01
CA THR A 178 -11.28 -5.11 -4.91
C THR A 178 -11.09 -5.84 -6.24
N SER A 179 -9.93 -6.43 -6.45
CA SER A 179 -9.57 -7.03 -7.74
C SER A 179 -10.40 -8.26 -8.14
N ASN A 180 -11.10 -8.88 -7.19
CA ASN A 180 -12.02 -10.00 -7.43
C ASN A 180 -13.40 -9.55 -7.94
N ARG A 181 -13.79 -8.30 -7.67
CA ARG A 181 -15.11 -7.75 -8.04
C ARG A 181 -15.05 -6.99 -9.36
N VAL A 182 -14.67 -7.72 -10.42
CA VAL A 182 -14.53 -7.16 -11.78
C VAL A 182 -15.87 -6.61 -12.31
N ASP A 183 -16.98 -7.21 -11.91
CA ASP A 183 -18.35 -6.77 -12.22
C ASP A 183 -18.66 -5.35 -11.73
N CYS A 184 -18.01 -4.90 -10.65
CA CYS A 184 -18.18 -3.58 -10.06
C CYS A 184 -17.29 -2.48 -10.67
N TYR A 185 -16.50 -2.77 -11.71
CA TYR A 185 -15.77 -1.75 -12.48
C TYR A 185 -16.63 -0.97 -13.49
N GLY A 186 -17.94 -1.15 -13.42
CA GLY A 186 -18.95 -0.39 -14.16
C GLY A 186 -20.13 -0.01 -13.28
N VAL A 187 -20.83 1.07 -13.66
CA VAL A 187 -21.99 1.60 -12.92
C VAL A 187 -23.10 0.55 -12.77
N LEU A 188 -23.32 -0.29 -13.78
CA LEU A 188 -24.31 -1.38 -13.72
C LEU A 188 -24.01 -2.38 -12.60
N GLY A 189 -22.74 -2.73 -12.38
CA GLY A 189 -22.35 -3.62 -11.28
C GLY A 189 -22.58 -2.97 -9.91
N ILE A 190 -22.19 -1.70 -9.76
CA ILE A 190 -22.45 -0.94 -8.52
C ILE A 190 -23.95 -0.79 -8.28
N ALA A 191 -24.75 -0.48 -9.31
CA ALA A 191 -26.19 -0.36 -9.19
C ALA A 191 -26.88 -1.69 -8.81
N ARG A 192 -26.39 -2.83 -9.35
CA ARG A 192 -26.83 -4.18 -8.93
C ARG A 192 -26.55 -4.42 -7.44
N GLU A 193 -25.34 -4.08 -6.98
CA GLU A 193 -24.97 -4.19 -5.57
C GLU A 193 -25.81 -3.27 -4.68
N ALA A 194 -26.04 -2.03 -5.11
CA ALA A 194 -26.91 -1.11 -4.39
C ALA A 194 -28.35 -1.63 -4.30
N ALA A 195 -28.89 -2.13 -5.40
CA ALA A 195 -30.23 -2.74 -5.42
C ALA A 195 -30.32 -3.92 -4.43
N ALA A 196 -29.34 -4.81 -4.44
CA ALA A 196 -29.25 -5.95 -3.53
C ALA A 196 -29.16 -5.50 -2.06
N THR A 197 -28.32 -4.53 -1.77
CA THR A 197 -28.07 -3.99 -0.42
C THR A 197 -29.33 -3.33 0.16
N PHE A 198 -30.01 -2.50 -0.63
CA PHE A 198 -31.21 -1.78 -0.18
C PHE A 198 -32.51 -2.54 -0.42
N GLY A 199 -32.45 -3.77 -0.94
CA GLY A 199 -33.64 -4.56 -1.26
C GLY A 199 -34.54 -3.91 -2.31
N LYS A 200 -33.95 -3.17 -3.25
CA LYS A 200 -34.63 -2.52 -4.36
C LYS A 200 -34.55 -3.34 -5.63
N LYS A 201 -35.36 -3.00 -6.62
CA LYS A 201 -35.31 -3.68 -7.92
C LYS A 201 -34.28 -3.00 -8.81
N PHE A 202 -33.46 -3.83 -9.45
CA PHE A 202 -32.48 -3.42 -10.45
C PHE A 202 -33.10 -3.50 -11.85
N TYR A 203 -32.90 -2.46 -12.64
CA TYR A 203 -33.41 -2.33 -14.02
C TYR A 203 -32.23 -2.03 -14.95
N PRO A 204 -31.52 -3.06 -15.43
CA PRO A 204 -30.46 -2.88 -16.41
C PRO A 204 -31.01 -2.30 -17.70
N PRO A 205 -30.21 -1.60 -18.52
CA PRO A 205 -30.64 -1.11 -19.81
C PRO A 205 -31.05 -2.26 -20.73
N GLU A 206 -32.14 -2.10 -21.46
CA GLU A 206 -32.52 -3.06 -22.48
C GLU A 206 -31.68 -2.85 -23.73
N VAL A 207 -30.63 -3.66 -23.90
CA VAL A 207 -29.74 -3.58 -25.05
C VAL A 207 -30.37 -4.29 -26.24
N LYS A 208 -30.59 -3.56 -27.33
CA LYS A 208 -31.15 -4.07 -28.58
C LYS A 208 -30.08 -4.10 -29.66
N GLU A 209 -30.03 -5.18 -30.40
CA GLU A 209 -29.24 -5.23 -31.62
C GLU A 209 -29.89 -4.30 -32.65
N THR A 210 -29.18 -3.27 -33.07
CA THR A 210 -29.62 -2.28 -34.04
C THR A 210 -28.87 -2.44 -35.37
N GLY A 211 -29.30 -1.74 -36.40
CA GLY A 211 -28.62 -1.65 -37.69
C GLY A 211 -29.53 -1.90 -38.88
N ASN A 212 -29.03 -1.49 -40.04
CA ASN A 212 -29.71 -1.63 -41.34
C ASN A 212 -29.53 -3.04 -41.94
N ASP A 213 -29.92 -3.26 -43.18
CA ASP A 213 -29.85 -4.55 -43.88
C ASP A 213 -28.45 -4.88 -44.42
N GLU A 214 -27.48 -3.99 -44.31
CA GLU A 214 -26.06 -4.21 -44.69
C GLU A 214 -25.34 -5.07 -43.65
N LYS A 215 -24.16 -5.59 -44.00
CA LYS A 215 -23.38 -6.42 -43.07
C LYS A 215 -22.05 -5.79 -42.71
N ALA A 216 -21.76 -5.71 -41.44
CA ALA A 216 -20.48 -5.20 -40.93
C ALA A 216 -19.26 -5.98 -41.54
N SER A 217 -19.43 -7.27 -41.83
CA SER A 217 -18.42 -8.09 -42.52
C SER A 217 -18.06 -7.66 -43.94
N ASP A 218 -18.90 -6.85 -44.59
CA ASP A 218 -18.63 -6.32 -45.93
C ASP A 218 -17.75 -5.04 -45.84
N TYR A 219 -17.62 -4.45 -44.64
CA TYR A 219 -16.88 -3.22 -44.36
C TYR A 219 -15.53 -3.48 -43.72
N VAL A 220 -15.42 -4.51 -42.92
CA VAL A 220 -14.17 -4.80 -42.18
C VAL A 220 -13.96 -6.30 -41.98
N LYS A 221 -12.72 -6.73 -42.16
CA LYS A 221 -12.25 -8.09 -41.84
C LYS A 221 -11.45 -8.03 -40.55
N VAL A 222 -11.67 -8.98 -39.64
CA VAL A 222 -10.91 -9.09 -38.39
C VAL A 222 -10.20 -10.45 -38.32
N THR A 223 -8.90 -10.40 -38.01
CA THR A 223 -8.06 -11.59 -37.80
C THR A 223 -7.39 -11.53 -36.43
N VAL A 224 -7.52 -12.56 -35.63
CA VAL A 224 -6.86 -12.67 -34.32
C VAL A 224 -5.75 -13.72 -34.42
N GLU A 225 -4.50 -13.31 -34.48
CA GLU A 225 -3.35 -14.22 -34.57
C GLU A 225 -2.97 -14.82 -33.21
N LYS A 226 -3.37 -14.15 -32.10
CA LYS A 226 -3.07 -14.56 -30.72
C LYS A 226 -4.36 -14.81 -29.93
N PRO A 227 -5.07 -15.90 -30.21
CA PRO A 227 -6.35 -16.20 -29.56
C PRO A 227 -6.25 -16.40 -28.04
N GLU A 228 -5.08 -16.81 -27.54
CA GLU A 228 -4.80 -16.93 -26.11
C GLU A 228 -4.72 -15.58 -25.38
N LEU A 229 -4.32 -14.51 -26.09
CA LEU A 229 -4.22 -13.15 -25.56
C LEU A 229 -5.45 -12.28 -25.83
N CYS A 230 -6.29 -12.70 -26.78
CA CYS A 230 -7.53 -12.03 -27.15
C CYS A 230 -8.71 -13.04 -27.14
N PRO A 231 -9.30 -13.31 -25.97
CA PRO A 231 -10.45 -14.22 -25.83
C PRO A 231 -11.65 -13.88 -26.71
N ARG A 232 -11.90 -12.59 -26.93
CA ARG A 232 -12.99 -12.14 -27.83
C ARG A 232 -12.67 -10.79 -28.44
N TYR A 233 -13.06 -10.60 -29.69
CA TYR A 233 -12.99 -9.33 -30.38
C TYR A 233 -14.31 -9.08 -31.12
N CYS A 234 -15.02 -8.02 -30.74
CA CYS A 234 -16.26 -7.60 -31.39
C CYS A 234 -16.02 -6.28 -32.12
N ALA A 235 -16.52 -6.21 -33.37
CA ALA A 235 -16.46 -4.99 -34.16
C ALA A 235 -17.82 -4.69 -34.83
N ARG A 236 -18.22 -3.41 -34.80
CA ARG A 236 -19.42 -2.90 -35.45
C ARG A 236 -19.08 -1.62 -36.23
N VAL A 237 -19.83 -1.37 -37.29
CA VAL A 237 -19.61 -0.22 -38.18
C VAL A 237 -20.77 0.74 -38.09
N VAL A 238 -20.44 2.03 -38.02
CA VAL A 238 -21.41 3.13 -38.09
C VAL A 238 -21.00 4.09 -39.18
N LYS A 239 -21.89 4.37 -40.12
CA LYS A 239 -21.66 5.27 -41.24
C LYS A 239 -22.49 6.56 -41.13
N ASN A 240 -22.22 7.54 -42.00
CA ASN A 240 -22.92 8.82 -41.99
C ASN A 240 -22.85 9.48 -40.62
N VAL A 241 -21.70 9.40 -39.96
CA VAL A 241 -21.45 9.91 -38.62
C VAL A 241 -21.60 11.42 -38.59
N LYS A 242 -22.27 11.95 -37.55
CA LYS A 242 -22.44 13.36 -37.28
C LYS A 242 -21.83 13.69 -35.94
N ILE A 243 -20.75 14.45 -35.96
CA ILE A 243 -20.09 14.94 -34.75
C ILE A 243 -20.91 16.08 -34.16
N GLY A 244 -21.16 16.04 -32.88
CA GLY A 244 -21.85 17.06 -32.11
C GLY A 244 -21.69 16.88 -30.60
N PRO A 245 -22.13 17.86 -29.80
CA PRO A 245 -22.04 17.77 -28.36
C PRO A 245 -22.94 16.67 -27.82
N SER A 246 -22.44 15.92 -26.87
CA SER A 246 -23.20 14.90 -26.13
C SER A 246 -24.38 15.54 -25.37
N PRO A 247 -25.49 14.83 -25.18
CA PRO A 247 -26.63 15.36 -24.42
C PRO A 247 -26.23 15.59 -22.96
N LYS A 248 -26.83 16.57 -22.29
CA LYS A 248 -26.49 17.01 -20.92
C LYS A 248 -26.51 15.86 -19.90
N TRP A 249 -27.42 14.90 -20.03
CA TRP A 249 -27.46 13.76 -19.12
C TRP A 249 -26.21 12.89 -19.25
N MET A 250 -25.69 12.65 -20.46
CA MET A 250 -24.47 11.88 -20.70
C MET A 250 -23.26 12.67 -20.21
N GLN A 251 -23.19 13.99 -20.46
CA GLN A 251 -22.12 14.85 -19.95
C GLN A 251 -22.03 14.80 -18.43
N ARG A 252 -23.20 14.85 -17.71
CA ARG A 252 -23.24 14.75 -16.24
C ARG A 252 -22.73 13.38 -15.74
N CYS A 253 -23.13 12.30 -16.37
CA CYS A 253 -22.65 10.96 -16.05
C CYS A 253 -21.13 10.86 -16.19
N LEU A 254 -20.58 11.30 -17.32
CA LEU A 254 -19.12 11.26 -17.56
C LEU A 254 -18.36 12.13 -16.57
N ALA A 255 -18.85 13.33 -16.29
CA ALA A 255 -18.22 14.24 -15.34
C ALA A 255 -18.17 13.69 -13.91
N SER A 256 -19.19 12.93 -13.48
CA SER A 256 -19.18 12.29 -12.17
C SER A 256 -18.05 11.29 -12.02
N ASN A 257 -17.51 10.76 -13.13
CA ASN A 257 -16.33 9.90 -13.19
C ASN A 257 -15.03 10.67 -13.52
N GLY A 258 -15.08 12.02 -13.58
CA GLY A 258 -13.92 12.84 -13.92
C GLY A 258 -13.54 12.83 -15.40
N ILE A 259 -14.42 12.32 -16.28
CA ILE A 259 -14.22 12.29 -17.72
C ILE A 259 -14.76 13.59 -18.33
N ARG A 260 -13.88 14.30 -19.03
CA ARG A 260 -14.26 15.51 -19.75
C ARG A 260 -15.05 15.14 -21.00
N PRO A 261 -16.29 15.61 -21.16
CA PRO A 261 -17.06 15.38 -22.39
C PRO A 261 -16.43 16.13 -23.57
N ILE A 262 -16.24 15.44 -24.69
CA ILE A 262 -15.58 16.01 -25.88
C ILE A 262 -16.51 15.93 -27.10
N ASN A 263 -16.87 14.70 -27.53
CA ASN A 263 -17.65 14.44 -28.74
C ASN A 263 -18.06 12.96 -28.82
N LEU A 264 -18.07 12.37 -30.03
CA LEU A 264 -18.41 10.97 -30.30
C LEU A 264 -17.72 9.95 -29.37
N VAL A 265 -16.49 10.24 -28.93
CA VAL A 265 -15.73 9.41 -27.98
C VAL A 265 -16.46 9.31 -26.62
N ASP A 266 -17.36 10.26 -26.33
CA ASP A 266 -18.17 10.21 -25.12
C ASP A 266 -19.06 8.97 -25.07
N ILE A 267 -19.53 8.47 -26.21
CA ILE A 267 -20.35 7.25 -26.25
C ILE A 267 -19.52 6.04 -25.80
N THR A 268 -18.30 5.91 -26.30
CA THR A 268 -17.41 4.81 -25.88
C THR A 268 -17.01 4.93 -24.42
N ASN A 269 -16.72 6.14 -23.93
CA ASN A 269 -16.43 6.41 -22.53
C ASN A 269 -17.65 6.14 -21.63
N TYR A 270 -18.83 6.57 -22.06
CA TYR A 270 -20.07 6.33 -21.31
C TYR A 270 -20.33 4.81 -21.17
N VAL A 271 -20.20 4.05 -22.25
CA VAL A 271 -20.39 2.59 -22.22
C VAL A 271 -19.28 1.91 -21.40
N MET A 272 -18.04 2.41 -21.48
CA MET A 272 -16.96 1.91 -20.63
C MET A 272 -17.29 2.07 -19.15
N GLU A 273 -17.80 3.20 -18.74
CA GLU A 273 -18.19 3.43 -17.34
C GLU A 273 -19.51 2.74 -16.97
N GLU A 274 -20.50 2.67 -17.90
CA GLU A 274 -21.76 1.98 -17.69
C GLU A 274 -21.56 0.48 -17.50
N PHE A 275 -20.85 -0.20 -18.43
CA PHE A 275 -20.66 -1.64 -18.46
C PHE A 275 -19.36 -2.15 -17.83
N GLY A 276 -18.40 -1.26 -17.52
CA GLY A 276 -17.06 -1.67 -17.14
C GLY A 276 -16.22 -2.24 -18.29
N GLN A 277 -16.67 -2.06 -19.54
CA GLN A 277 -16.06 -2.61 -20.75
C GLN A 277 -15.41 -1.48 -21.56
N PRO A 278 -14.06 -1.37 -21.58
CA PRO A 278 -13.42 -0.40 -22.44
C PRO A 278 -13.69 -0.67 -23.91
N MET A 279 -13.89 0.41 -24.64
CA MET A 279 -14.15 0.39 -26.06
C MET A 279 -13.20 1.33 -26.80
N HIS A 280 -13.00 1.09 -28.08
CA HIS A 280 -12.28 2.01 -28.94
C HIS A 280 -13.09 2.32 -30.21
N ALA A 281 -12.84 3.48 -30.79
CA ALA A 281 -13.42 3.91 -32.05
C ALA A 281 -12.31 4.30 -33.02
N TYR A 282 -12.31 3.71 -34.19
CA TYR A 282 -11.40 4.01 -35.29
C TYR A 282 -12.14 4.76 -36.41
N ASP A 283 -11.47 5.70 -37.03
CA ASP A 283 -11.89 6.18 -38.37
C ASP A 283 -11.59 5.09 -39.39
N LEU A 284 -12.64 4.41 -39.90
CA LEU A 284 -12.52 3.27 -40.78
C LEU A 284 -11.81 3.62 -42.10
N ASP A 285 -11.93 4.86 -42.57
CA ASP A 285 -11.25 5.34 -43.79
C ASP A 285 -9.74 5.42 -43.62
N THR A 286 -9.22 5.44 -42.41
CA THR A 286 -7.78 5.42 -42.07
C THR A 286 -7.21 4.02 -41.91
N ILE A 287 -8.08 2.99 -41.83
CA ILE A 287 -7.70 1.59 -41.65
C ILE A 287 -7.34 0.96 -43.02
N ALA A 288 -6.07 0.65 -43.21
CA ALA A 288 -5.58 0.09 -44.44
C ALA A 288 -6.22 -1.27 -44.76
N ASN A 289 -6.66 -1.43 -46.02
CA ASN A 289 -7.34 -2.64 -46.53
C ASN A 289 -8.63 -2.98 -45.81
N HIS A 290 -9.17 -2.10 -44.96
CA HIS A 290 -10.33 -2.38 -44.10
C HIS A 290 -10.16 -3.70 -43.32
N GLU A 291 -8.95 -3.93 -42.81
CA GLU A 291 -8.61 -5.13 -42.05
C GLU A 291 -8.04 -4.78 -40.68
N ILE A 292 -8.48 -5.48 -39.67
CA ILE A 292 -7.94 -5.45 -38.32
C ILE A 292 -7.21 -6.77 -38.04
N VAL A 293 -5.97 -6.69 -37.61
CA VAL A 293 -5.14 -7.83 -37.23
C VAL A 293 -4.65 -7.65 -35.78
N VAL A 294 -5.09 -8.55 -34.91
CA VAL A 294 -4.65 -8.58 -33.50
C VAL A 294 -3.44 -9.52 -33.41
N ARG A 295 -2.25 -8.95 -33.25
CA ARG A 295 -0.97 -9.67 -33.18
C ARG A 295 -0.07 -9.12 -32.06
N CYS A 296 0.99 -9.83 -31.73
CA CYS A 296 2.04 -9.24 -30.92
C CYS A 296 2.91 -8.28 -31.74
N ALA A 297 3.52 -7.31 -31.08
CA ALA A 297 4.50 -6.41 -31.67
C ALA A 297 5.72 -7.16 -32.20
N GLY A 298 6.40 -6.59 -33.15
CA GLY A 298 7.75 -7.01 -33.52
C GLY A 298 8.78 -6.52 -32.50
N LYS A 299 10.00 -7.06 -32.58
CA LYS A 299 11.09 -6.62 -31.72
C LYS A 299 11.41 -5.14 -31.99
N ASP A 300 11.40 -4.36 -30.93
CA ASP A 300 11.68 -2.90 -30.95
C ASP A 300 10.74 -2.13 -31.91
N GLU A 301 9.51 -2.61 -32.13
CA GLU A 301 8.51 -1.95 -32.96
C GLU A 301 8.10 -0.62 -32.35
N LYS A 302 8.19 0.45 -33.13
CA LYS A 302 7.87 1.82 -32.71
C LYS A 302 6.43 2.15 -33.03
N PHE A 303 5.77 2.84 -32.11
CA PHE A 303 4.39 3.26 -32.25
C PHE A 303 4.13 4.60 -31.55
N VAL A 304 3.36 5.48 -32.20
CA VAL A 304 2.95 6.77 -31.63
C VAL A 304 1.52 6.63 -31.10
N THR A 305 1.38 6.82 -29.80
CA THR A 305 0.09 6.75 -29.11
C THR A 305 -0.68 8.07 -29.20
N LEU A 306 -1.98 8.06 -28.84
CA LEU A 306 -2.88 9.23 -28.90
C LEU A 306 -2.38 10.44 -28.09
N ASP A 307 -1.47 10.24 -27.12
CA ASP A 307 -0.81 11.32 -26.38
C ASP A 307 0.39 11.94 -27.12
N GLY A 308 0.62 11.56 -28.37
CA GLY A 308 1.70 12.06 -29.23
C GLY A 308 3.09 11.53 -28.88
N GLN A 309 3.21 10.51 -28.02
CA GLN A 309 4.49 9.97 -27.60
C GLN A 309 4.87 8.72 -28.40
N GLU A 310 6.11 8.69 -28.92
CA GLU A 310 6.70 7.51 -29.52
C GLU A 310 7.09 6.50 -28.42
N ARG A 311 6.64 5.27 -28.55
CA ARG A 311 6.93 4.17 -27.63
C ARG A 311 7.54 3.00 -28.37
N ILE A 312 8.42 2.26 -27.68
CA ILE A 312 9.08 1.07 -28.22
C ILE A 312 8.43 -0.16 -27.59
N MET A 313 7.94 -1.07 -28.43
CA MET A 313 7.27 -2.29 -28.03
C MET A 313 8.23 -3.48 -28.07
N ASP A 314 7.99 -4.46 -27.18
CA ASP A 314 8.62 -5.77 -27.26
C ASP A 314 7.64 -6.83 -27.80
N GLU A 315 8.14 -8.00 -28.15
CA GLU A 315 7.39 -9.10 -28.76
C GLU A 315 6.26 -9.69 -27.89
N ASN A 316 6.13 -9.23 -26.65
CA ASN A 316 5.05 -9.66 -25.73
C ASN A 316 3.89 -8.67 -25.67
N VAL A 317 4.05 -7.48 -26.24
CA VAL A 317 2.99 -6.46 -26.26
C VAL A 317 1.99 -6.80 -27.35
N LEU A 318 0.72 -6.93 -26.97
CA LEU A 318 -0.36 -7.17 -27.93
C LEU A 318 -0.74 -5.84 -28.61
N MET A 319 -0.82 -5.88 -29.94
CA MET A 319 -1.12 -4.73 -30.80
C MET A 319 -2.40 -4.95 -31.58
N ILE A 320 -3.11 -3.90 -31.82
CA ILE A 320 -4.13 -3.82 -32.86
C ILE A 320 -3.48 -3.18 -34.08
N CYS A 321 -3.49 -3.89 -35.17
CA CYS A 321 -2.91 -3.47 -36.46
C CYS A 321 -3.99 -3.39 -37.51
N ASP A 322 -3.78 -2.57 -38.53
CA ASP A 322 -4.51 -2.67 -39.79
C ASP A 322 -3.76 -3.61 -40.78
N GLY A 323 -4.13 -3.63 -42.02
CA GLY A 323 -3.47 -4.46 -43.05
C GLY A 323 -2.02 -4.10 -43.33
N GLU A 324 -1.48 -3.01 -42.78
CA GLU A 324 -0.14 -2.49 -43.10
C GLU A 324 0.66 -2.07 -41.86
N LYS A 325 0.04 -1.50 -40.83
CA LYS A 325 0.70 -0.85 -39.68
C LYS A 325 -0.05 -1.03 -38.37
N PRO A 326 0.59 -0.80 -37.20
CA PRO A 326 -0.10 -0.76 -35.93
C PRO A 326 -1.00 0.49 -35.82
N VAL A 327 -2.19 0.33 -35.25
CA VAL A 327 -3.20 1.39 -35.02
C VAL A 327 -3.58 1.53 -33.55
N GLY A 328 -3.12 0.62 -32.67
CA GLY A 328 -3.35 0.69 -31.24
C GLY A 328 -2.53 -0.32 -30.44
N ILE A 329 -2.32 -0.04 -29.17
CA ILE A 329 -1.81 -0.98 -28.19
C ILE A 329 -3.04 -1.60 -27.52
N ALA A 330 -3.25 -2.90 -27.73
CA ALA A 330 -4.44 -3.61 -27.27
C ALA A 330 -4.72 -3.36 -25.78
N GLY A 331 -5.91 -2.86 -25.47
CA GLY A 331 -6.39 -2.61 -24.12
C GLY A 331 -5.63 -1.53 -23.33
N ILE A 332 -4.74 -0.77 -23.95
CA ILE A 332 -3.96 0.28 -23.29
C ILE A 332 -4.27 1.66 -23.90
N MET A 333 -3.90 1.87 -25.16
CA MET A 333 -4.14 3.16 -25.82
C MET A 333 -4.14 3.04 -27.35
N GLY A 334 -5.05 3.74 -28.00
CA GLY A 334 -5.10 3.86 -29.46
C GLY A 334 -3.92 4.64 -30.06
N GLY A 335 -3.79 4.60 -31.37
CA GLY A 335 -2.79 5.34 -32.14
C GLY A 335 -3.27 6.70 -32.61
N GLU A 336 -2.34 7.66 -32.69
CA GLU A 336 -2.58 8.95 -33.29
C GLU A 336 -3.04 8.82 -34.74
N ASN A 337 -2.57 7.81 -35.46
CA ASN A 337 -2.81 7.58 -36.89
C ASN A 337 -4.20 7.03 -37.26
N SER A 338 -5.04 6.75 -36.29
CA SER A 338 -6.39 6.19 -36.45
C SER A 338 -7.45 6.86 -35.57
N MET A 339 -7.11 8.02 -35.00
CA MET A 339 -8.01 8.74 -34.09
C MET A 339 -9.22 9.32 -34.83
N ILE A 340 -10.30 9.48 -34.12
CA ILE A 340 -11.50 10.16 -34.59
C ILE A 340 -11.22 11.66 -34.71
N THR A 341 -11.51 12.22 -35.87
CA THR A 341 -11.45 13.66 -36.17
C THR A 341 -12.84 14.20 -36.49
N ASP A 342 -12.96 15.52 -36.60
CA ASP A 342 -14.25 16.16 -36.94
C ASP A 342 -14.77 15.81 -38.36
N ASP A 343 -13.89 15.31 -39.23
CA ASP A 343 -14.22 14.94 -40.62
C ASP A 343 -14.54 13.45 -40.79
N VAL A 344 -14.67 12.67 -39.69
CA VAL A 344 -14.94 11.23 -39.76
C VAL A 344 -16.31 10.97 -40.37
N HIS A 345 -16.40 10.05 -41.31
CA HIS A 345 -17.63 9.62 -41.97
C HIS A 345 -18.09 8.23 -41.57
N THR A 346 -17.13 7.32 -41.38
CA THR A 346 -17.41 5.92 -41.02
C THR A 346 -16.55 5.52 -39.82
N VAL A 347 -17.20 5.05 -38.78
CA VAL A 347 -16.53 4.63 -37.54
C VAL A 347 -16.61 3.11 -37.39
N LEU A 348 -15.48 2.52 -37.03
CA LEU A 348 -15.39 1.15 -36.55
C LEU A 348 -15.32 1.17 -35.02
N PHE A 349 -16.36 0.67 -34.35
CA PHE A 349 -16.29 0.41 -32.93
C PHE A 349 -15.64 -0.93 -32.64
N GLU A 350 -14.78 -0.94 -31.63
CA GLU A 350 -14.14 -2.10 -31.04
C GLU A 350 -14.63 -2.29 -29.61
N ALA A 351 -15.05 -3.50 -29.25
CA ALA A 351 -15.14 -3.98 -27.89
C ALA A 351 -14.50 -5.35 -27.80
N ALA A 352 -13.39 -5.47 -27.10
CA ALA A 352 -12.63 -6.69 -27.02
C ALA A 352 -12.39 -7.14 -25.57
N CYS A 353 -12.03 -8.39 -25.39
CA CYS A 353 -11.51 -8.91 -24.14
C CYS A 353 -10.08 -9.39 -24.37
N PHE A 354 -9.15 -8.89 -23.54
CA PHE A 354 -7.74 -9.24 -23.61
C PHE A 354 -7.29 -9.95 -22.35
N ASP A 355 -6.19 -10.73 -22.44
CA ASP A 355 -5.59 -11.36 -21.27
C ASP A 355 -5.07 -10.31 -20.28
N GLY A 356 -5.66 -10.27 -19.08
CA GLY A 356 -5.37 -9.25 -18.08
C GLY A 356 -3.91 -9.26 -17.61
N THR A 357 -3.28 -10.43 -17.57
CA THR A 357 -1.87 -10.54 -17.21
C THR A 357 -0.97 -9.90 -18.27
N ASN A 358 -1.26 -10.17 -19.55
CA ASN A 358 -0.53 -9.55 -20.64
C ASN A 358 -0.68 -8.03 -20.63
N ILE A 359 -1.91 -7.50 -20.48
CA ILE A 359 -2.16 -6.05 -20.41
C ILE A 359 -1.40 -5.41 -19.25
N ARG A 360 -1.46 -6.00 -18.04
CA ARG A 360 -0.74 -5.49 -16.86
C ARG A 360 0.77 -5.44 -17.07
N LEU A 361 1.36 -6.50 -17.60
CA LEU A 361 2.80 -6.57 -17.86
C LEU A 361 3.22 -5.60 -18.97
N SER A 362 2.44 -5.50 -20.03
CA SER A 362 2.68 -4.58 -21.14
C SER A 362 2.60 -3.12 -20.69
N SER A 363 1.55 -2.75 -19.97
CA SER A 363 1.38 -1.41 -19.38
C SER A 363 2.58 -1.02 -18.49
N LYS A 364 3.06 -1.96 -17.66
CA LYS A 364 4.24 -1.74 -16.82
C LYS A 364 5.53 -1.54 -17.63
N ARG A 365 5.74 -2.36 -18.69
CA ARG A 365 6.93 -2.29 -19.52
C ARG A 365 7.06 -0.98 -20.27
N ILE A 366 5.96 -0.53 -20.88
CA ILE A 366 5.93 0.73 -21.63
C ILE A 366 5.74 1.97 -20.74
N GLY A 367 5.54 1.77 -19.42
CA GLY A 367 5.34 2.86 -18.47
C GLY A 367 4.06 3.66 -18.71
N LEU A 368 3.00 3.03 -19.27
CA LEU A 368 1.74 3.68 -19.60
C LEU A 368 0.57 2.96 -18.93
N ARG A 369 -0.07 3.62 -17.97
CA ARG A 369 -1.30 3.16 -17.33
C ARG A 369 -2.46 4.07 -17.73
N THR A 370 -3.56 3.47 -18.17
CA THR A 370 -4.81 4.16 -18.55
C THR A 370 -5.98 3.54 -17.81
N ASP A 371 -7.16 4.19 -17.83
CA ASP A 371 -8.38 3.64 -17.24
C ASP A 371 -8.75 2.31 -17.93
N ALA A 372 -8.61 2.23 -19.25
CA ALA A 372 -8.83 1.01 -20.00
C ALA A 372 -7.91 -0.12 -19.52
N SER A 373 -6.58 0.13 -19.43
CA SER A 373 -5.63 -0.89 -18.95
C SER A 373 -5.91 -1.30 -17.51
N GLY A 374 -6.35 -0.36 -16.67
CA GLY A 374 -6.77 -0.62 -15.29
C GLY A 374 -7.97 -1.56 -15.18
N LYS A 375 -8.92 -1.48 -16.10
CA LYS A 375 -10.07 -2.40 -16.19
C LYS A 375 -9.66 -3.76 -16.80
N PHE A 376 -8.95 -3.78 -17.93
CA PHE A 376 -8.52 -5.02 -18.59
C PHE A 376 -7.60 -5.89 -17.73
N GLU A 377 -6.67 -5.28 -16.97
CA GLU A 377 -5.75 -6.04 -16.10
C GLU A 377 -6.44 -6.90 -15.03
N LYS A 378 -7.71 -6.62 -14.74
CA LYS A 378 -8.53 -7.36 -13.76
C LYS A 378 -9.24 -8.58 -14.36
N GLY A 379 -9.21 -8.75 -15.69
CA GLY A 379 -9.84 -9.89 -16.37
C GLY A 379 -11.33 -9.67 -16.60
N LEU A 380 -11.68 -8.94 -17.64
CA LEU A 380 -13.08 -8.66 -18.01
C LEU A 380 -13.78 -9.93 -18.53
N ASP A 381 -15.10 -9.97 -18.38
CA ASP A 381 -15.92 -11.04 -18.95
C ASP A 381 -16.02 -10.92 -20.48
N PRO A 382 -15.55 -11.89 -21.28
CA PRO A 382 -15.67 -11.88 -22.73
C PRO A 382 -17.10 -11.71 -23.24
N ASN A 383 -18.10 -12.14 -22.45
CA ASN A 383 -19.50 -12.01 -22.85
C ASN A 383 -20.01 -10.58 -22.80
N ASN A 384 -19.40 -9.75 -21.97
CA ASN A 384 -19.78 -8.34 -21.79
C ASN A 384 -19.48 -7.49 -23.05
N ALA A 385 -18.43 -7.85 -23.81
CA ALA A 385 -18.02 -7.12 -25.01
C ALA A 385 -19.17 -6.95 -26.04
N LYS A 386 -19.97 -8.03 -26.24
CA LYS A 386 -21.11 -7.98 -27.19
C LYS A 386 -22.18 -7.00 -26.71
N ALA A 387 -22.58 -7.07 -25.45
CA ALA A 387 -23.61 -6.19 -24.89
C ALA A 387 -23.17 -4.72 -24.91
N ALA A 388 -21.90 -4.47 -24.57
CA ALA A 388 -21.34 -3.12 -24.56
C ALA A 388 -21.31 -2.47 -25.96
N ILE A 389 -20.85 -3.21 -26.99
CA ILE A 389 -20.79 -2.65 -28.35
C ILE A 389 -22.19 -2.45 -28.96
N ASP A 390 -23.14 -3.35 -28.67
CA ASP A 390 -24.53 -3.18 -29.09
C ASP A 390 -25.16 -1.96 -28.41
N ARG A 391 -24.85 -1.70 -27.11
CA ARG A 391 -25.25 -0.50 -26.38
C ARG A 391 -24.71 0.77 -27.00
N ALA A 392 -23.42 0.78 -27.39
CA ALA A 392 -22.83 1.94 -28.08
C ALA A 392 -23.55 2.23 -29.42
N CYS A 393 -23.82 1.19 -30.20
CA CYS A 393 -24.57 1.30 -31.45
C CYS A 393 -25.99 1.80 -31.22
N GLN A 394 -26.70 1.28 -30.22
CA GLN A 394 -28.01 1.77 -29.82
C GLN A 394 -27.97 3.26 -29.46
N LEU A 395 -26.99 3.71 -28.69
CA LEU A 395 -26.83 5.14 -28.37
C LEU A 395 -26.56 6.01 -29.61
N MET A 396 -25.78 5.51 -30.59
CA MET A 396 -25.55 6.20 -31.85
C MET A 396 -26.87 6.49 -32.59
N GLU A 397 -27.78 5.52 -32.66
CA GLU A 397 -29.08 5.66 -33.29
C GLU A 397 -30.03 6.56 -32.47
N GLU A 398 -30.12 6.32 -31.15
CA GLU A 398 -30.95 7.10 -30.23
C GLU A 398 -30.62 8.61 -30.28
N LEU A 399 -29.33 8.93 -30.41
CA LEU A 399 -28.83 10.31 -30.48
C LEU A 399 -28.84 10.89 -31.90
N GLY A 400 -29.13 10.07 -32.92
CA GLY A 400 -29.06 10.50 -34.33
C GLY A 400 -27.63 10.84 -34.77
N ALA A 401 -26.62 10.25 -34.11
CA ALA A 401 -25.21 10.52 -34.33
C ALA A 401 -24.59 9.70 -35.50
N GLY A 402 -25.32 8.74 -36.07
CA GLY A 402 -24.92 7.97 -37.24
C GLY A 402 -25.90 6.88 -37.57
N GLU A 403 -25.62 6.15 -38.66
CA GLU A 403 -26.42 5.06 -39.16
C GLU A 403 -25.64 3.74 -38.89
N VAL A 404 -26.19 2.86 -38.06
CA VAL A 404 -25.54 1.60 -37.71
C VAL A 404 -25.68 0.60 -38.85
N VAL A 405 -24.56 -0.02 -39.24
CA VAL A 405 -24.54 -1.12 -40.19
C VAL A 405 -24.94 -2.41 -39.48
N GLY A 406 -25.80 -3.23 -40.07
CA GLY A 406 -26.31 -4.45 -39.49
C GLY A 406 -25.24 -5.52 -39.27
N GLY A 407 -25.55 -6.41 -38.35
CA GLY A 407 -24.64 -7.48 -37.95
C GLY A 407 -23.42 -7.01 -37.17
N MET A 408 -22.63 -7.98 -36.74
CA MET A 408 -21.39 -7.78 -35.95
C MET A 408 -20.30 -8.72 -36.49
N VAL A 409 -19.07 -8.27 -36.55
CA VAL A 409 -17.93 -9.17 -36.66
C VAL A 409 -17.55 -9.60 -35.24
N ASP A 410 -17.75 -10.85 -34.91
CA ASP A 410 -17.55 -11.42 -33.56
C ASP A 410 -16.58 -12.60 -33.65
N ILE A 411 -15.36 -12.41 -33.20
CA ILE A 411 -14.32 -13.43 -33.11
C ILE A 411 -14.25 -13.90 -31.66
N CYS A 412 -14.92 -15.01 -31.36
CA CYS A 412 -14.97 -15.59 -30.02
C CYS A 412 -14.02 -16.79 -29.93
N ASN A 413 -12.82 -16.56 -29.38
CA ASN A 413 -11.79 -17.60 -29.20
C ASN A 413 -11.98 -18.39 -27.90
N LYS A 414 -12.61 -17.79 -26.88
CA LYS A 414 -12.89 -18.42 -25.58
C LYS A 414 -14.32 -18.12 -25.14
N VAL A 415 -15.12 -19.14 -25.07
CA VAL A 415 -16.50 -19.05 -24.52
C VAL A 415 -16.43 -19.06 -23.01
N SER A 416 -16.84 -17.96 -22.38
CA SER A 416 -17.04 -17.90 -20.92
C SER A 416 -18.35 -18.60 -20.55
N LYS A 417 -18.32 -19.49 -19.58
CA LYS A 417 -19.48 -20.23 -19.08
C LYS A 417 -19.74 -19.87 -17.61
N PRO A 418 -21.01 -19.88 -17.17
CA PRO A 418 -21.36 -19.73 -15.77
C PRO A 418 -20.60 -20.74 -14.88
N SER A 419 -20.09 -20.27 -13.76
CA SER A 419 -19.48 -21.12 -12.75
C SER A 419 -20.55 -21.89 -11.97
N ARG A 420 -20.26 -23.11 -11.58
CA ARG A 420 -21.17 -23.99 -10.84
C ARG A 420 -20.51 -24.45 -9.56
N VAL A 421 -21.18 -24.23 -8.43
CA VAL A 421 -20.66 -24.53 -7.09
C VAL A 421 -21.69 -25.38 -6.35
N LYS A 422 -21.26 -26.52 -5.82
CA LYS A 422 -22.13 -27.40 -5.03
C LYS A 422 -22.68 -26.62 -3.82
N PHE A 423 -24.00 -26.70 -3.64
CA PHE A 423 -24.66 -25.98 -2.55
C PHE A 423 -24.79 -26.88 -1.30
N GLU A 424 -24.11 -26.49 -0.22
CA GLU A 424 -24.02 -27.28 1.02
C GLU A 424 -24.43 -26.40 2.23
N PRO A 425 -25.75 -26.17 2.47
CA PRO A 425 -26.23 -25.24 3.49
C PRO A 425 -25.70 -25.51 4.91
N ASP A 426 -25.58 -26.79 5.31
CA ASP A 426 -25.08 -27.15 6.63
C ASP A 426 -23.60 -26.76 6.81
N ARG A 427 -22.80 -26.93 5.76
CA ARG A 427 -21.39 -26.52 5.81
C ARG A 427 -21.25 -25.00 5.80
N ILE A 428 -22.10 -24.29 5.05
CA ILE A 428 -22.14 -22.82 5.05
C ILE A 428 -22.49 -22.31 6.46
N ASN A 429 -23.55 -22.85 7.08
CA ASN A 429 -23.91 -22.50 8.46
C ASN A 429 -22.77 -22.81 9.45
N GLY A 430 -22.11 -23.97 9.29
CA GLY A 430 -20.95 -24.33 10.11
C GLY A 430 -19.75 -23.39 9.95
N LEU A 431 -19.50 -22.92 8.72
CA LEU A 431 -18.45 -21.96 8.43
C LEU A 431 -18.76 -20.57 9.01
N LEU A 432 -19.99 -20.09 8.83
CA LEU A 432 -20.40 -18.74 9.24
C LEU A 432 -20.78 -18.67 10.73
N GLY A 433 -21.04 -19.80 11.38
CA GLY A 433 -21.57 -19.81 12.75
C GLY A 433 -23.05 -19.37 12.81
N THR A 434 -23.81 -19.61 11.74
CA THR A 434 -25.21 -19.21 11.61
C THR A 434 -26.15 -20.44 11.61
N ASN A 435 -27.45 -20.19 11.57
CA ASN A 435 -28.45 -21.24 11.43
C ASN A 435 -29.55 -20.79 10.44
N LEU A 436 -29.10 -20.43 9.23
CA LEU A 436 -29.98 -19.98 8.16
C LEU A 436 -30.63 -21.14 7.45
N SER A 437 -31.90 -20.99 7.07
CA SER A 437 -32.58 -21.97 6.20
C SER A 437 -32.03 -21.90 4.77
N LYS A 438 -32.27 -22.98 3.99
CA LYS A 438 -31.92 -23.02 2.58
C LYS A 438 -32.58 -21.88 1.82
N GLU A 439 -33.86 -21.62 2.08
CA GLU A 439 -34.65 -20.57 1.43
C GLU A 439 -34.10 -19.17 1.71
N GLU A 440 -33.68 -18.88 2.95
CA GLU A 440 -33.05 -17.61 3.29
C GLU A 440 -31.74 -17.43 2.54
N MET A 441 -30.87 -18.46 2.51
CA MET A 441 -29.62 -18.41 1.77
C MET A 441 -29.84 -18.15 0.28
N LEU A 442 -30.79 -18.88 -0.35
CA LEU A 442 -31.14 -18.70 -1.74
C LEU A 442 -31.73 -17.29 -2.00
N GLY A 443 -32.48 -16.76 -1.03
CA GLY A 443 -33.02 -15.41 -1.08
C GLY A 443 -31.92 -14.33 -1.11
N TYR A 444 -30.82 -14.51 -0.41
CA TYR A 444 -29.65 -13.59 -0.49
C TYR A 444 -28.95 -13.71 -1.84
N LEU A 445 -28.70 -14.93 -2.31
CA LEU A 445 -28.00 -15.20 -3.57
C LEU A 445 -28.78 -14.67 -4.79
N ALA A 446 -30.10 -14.81 -4.78
CA ALA A 446 -30.96 -14.33 -5.86
C ALA A 446 -30.89 -12.79 -6.06
N LYS A 447 -30.58 -12.02 -5.01
CA LYS A 447 -30.43 -10.55 -5.12
C LYS A 447 -29.29 -10.13 -6.06
N ILE A 448 -28.31 -10.98 -6.23
CA ILE A 448 -27.11 -10.76 -7.05
C ILE A 448 -27.03 -11.71 -8.25
N GLU A 449 -28.17 -12.21 -8.69
CA GLU A 449 -28.34 -13.05 -9.86
C GLU A 449 -27.64 -14.42 -9.79
N LEU A 450 -27.25 -14.89 -8.59
CA LEU A 450 -26.83 -16.28 -8.41
C LEU A 450 -28.08 -17.15 -8.31
N THR A 451 -28.20 -18.12 -9.23
CA THR A 451 -29.36 -18.99 -9.32
C THR A 451 -29.06 -20.38 -8.76
N TYR A 452 -30.11 -21.08 -8.35
CA TYR A 452 -30.00 -22.44 -7.85
C TYR A 452 -30.57 -23.44 -8.87
N ASP A 453 -29.75 -24.42 -9.23
CA ASP A 453 -30.12 -25.55 -10.06
C ASP A 453 -30.52 -26.72 -9.17
N GLU A 454 -31.81 -27.05 -9.12
CA GLU A 454 -32.35 -28.12 -8.27
C GLU A 454 -31.90 -29.52 -8.72
N GLU A 455 -31.68 -29.73 -10.03
CA GLU A 455 -31.34 -31.05 -10.58
C GLU A 455 -29.92 -31.44 -10.17
N THR A 456 -28.99 -30.48 -10.20
CA THR A 456 -27.57 -30.71 -9.86
C THR A 456 -27.22 -30.36 -8.44
N ASN A 457 -28.12 -29.70 -7.70
CA ASN A 457 -27.88 -29.13 -6.38
C ASN A 457 -26.68 -28.16 -6.36
N GLU A 458 -26.62 -27.25 -7.34
CA GLU A 458 -25.54 -26.30 -7.52
C GLU A 458 -26.06 -24.87 -7.56
N ILE A 459 -25.23 -23.95 -7.05
CA ILE A 459 -25.37 -22.52 -7.32
C ILE A 459 -24.69 -22.23 -8.65
N VAL A 460 -25.39 -21.54 -9.52
CA VAL A 460 -24.93 -21.12 -10.84
C VAL A 460 -24.65 -19.62 -10.78
N ALA A 461 -23.38 -19.26 -10.88
CA ALA A 461 -22.94 -17.86 -10.91
C ALA A 461 -22.82 -17.36 -12.36
N PRO A 462 -23.40 -16.19 -12.68
CA PRO A 462 -23.27 -15.60 -14.00
C PRO A 462 -21.80 -15.29 -14.34
N THR A 463 -21.49 -15.18 -15.64
CA THR A 463 -20.11 -15.09 -16.13
C THR A 463 -19.37 -13.82 -15.68
N PHE A 464 -20.10 -12.74 -15.34
CA PHE A 464 -19.52 -11.54 -14.77
C PHE A 464 -19.03 -11.70 -13.30
N ARG A 465 -19.50 -12.75 -12.56
CA ARG A 465 -19.03 -13.13 -11.23
C ARG A 465 -17.91 -14.16 -11.36
N GLN A 466 -16.75 -13.71 -11.81
CA GLN A 466 -15.59 -14.56 -12.04
C GLN A 466 -14.88 -14.97 -10.74
N ASP A 467 -15.32 -14.47 -9.63
CA ASP A 467 -14.80 -14.72 -8.28
C ASP A 467 -15.46 -15.91 -7.58
N ILE A 468 -16.59 -16.40 -8.07
CA ILE A 468 -17.37 -17.49 -7.45
C ILE A 468 -16.92 -18.86 -7.99
N HIS A 469 -16.11 -19.57 -7.21
CA HIS A 469 -15.54 -20.86 -7.63
C HIS A 469 -15.71 -21.99 -6.61
N CYS A 470 -15.95 -21.67 -5.34
CA CYS A 470 -16.05 -22.67 -4.28
C CYS A 470 -17.14 -22.30 -3.25
N MET A 471 -17.40 -23.24 -2.33
CA MET A 471 -18.41 -23.08 -1.30
C MET A 471 -18.14 -21.86 -0.39
N ALA A 472 -16.87 -21.53 -0.16
CA ALA A 472 -16.50 -20.37 0.66
C ALA A 472 -16.92 -19.05 -0.01
N ASP A 473 -16.80 -18.94 -1.33
CA ASP A 473 -17.23 -17.75 -2.08
C ASP A 473 -18.76 -17.59 -1.99
N VAL A 474 -19.52 -18.69 -2.09
CA VAL A 474 -20.98 -18.67 -1.91
C VAL A 474 -21.34 -18.29 -0.47
N ALA A 475 -20.60 -18.78 0.52
CA ALA A 475 -20.81 -18.43 1.92
C ALA A 475 -20.53 -16.95 2.20
N GLU A 476 -19.53 -16.36 1.56
CA GLU A 476 -19.24 -14.91 1.64
C GLU A 476 -20.43 -14.09 1.13
N GLU A 477 -20.99 -14.46 -0.02
CA GLU A 477 -22.16 -13.77 -0.58
C GLU A 477 -23.37 -13.79 0.36
N ILE A 478 -23.60 -14.91 1.02
CA ILE A 478 -24.66 -15.04 2.03
C ILE A 478 -24.33 -14.18 3.25
N ALA A 479 -23.10 -14.24 3.75
CA ALA A 479 -22.68 -13.55 4.96
C ALA A 479 -22.76 -12.03 4.83
N ARG A 480 -22.34 -11.46 3.69
CA ARG A 480 -22.33 -10.00 3.47
C ARG A 480 -23.76 -9.41 3.39
N PHE A 481 -24.74 -10.15 2.84
CA PHE A 481 -26.14 -9.71 2.83
C PHE A 481 -26.93 -10.10 4.07
N TYR A 482 -26.51 -11.15 4.77
CA TYR A 482 -27.00 -11.43 6.13
C TYR A 482 -26.59 -10.32 7.09
N GLY A 483 -25.36 -9.86 6.98
CA GLY A 483 -24.71 -8.84 7.79
C GLY A 483 -23.69 -9.44 8.75
N TYR A 484 -22.41 -9.11 8.57
CA TYR A 484 -21.33 -9.58 9.45
C TYR A 484 -21.53 -9.17 10.92
N ASP A 485 -22.16 -8.02 11.14
CA ASP A 485 -22.54 -7.49 12.46
C ASP A 485 -23.56 -8.36 13.19
N LYS A 486 -24.29 -9.20 12.47
CA LYS A 486 -25.31 -10.12 13.04
C LYS A 486 -24.74 -11.50 13.35
N ILE A 487 -23.53 -11.82 12.86
CA ILE A 487 -22.89 -13.10 13.15
C ILE A 487 -22.37 -13.08 14.59
N PRO A 488 -22.80 -14.02 15.45
CA PRO A 488 -22.42 -14.01 16.86
C PRO A 488 -20.92 -14.31 17.02
N THR A 489 -20.30 -13.60 17.95
CA THR A 489 -18.94 -13.91 18.37
C THR A 489 -18.92 -15.22 19.17
N THR A 490 -18.14 -16.19 18.72
CA THR A 490 -17.96 -17.48 19.39
C THR A 490 -16.52 -17.66 19.85
N LEU A 491 -16.34 -18.46 20.92
CA LEU A 491 -15.01 -18.88 21.30
C LEU A 491 -14.50 -19.95 20.34
N PRO A 492 -13.21 -19.92 19.97
CA PRO A 492 -12.63 -20.99 19.19
C PRO A 492 -12.72 -22.31 19.97
N SER A 493 -13.14 -23.39 19.31
CA SER A 493 -13.15 -24.73 19.85
C SER A 493 -12.15 -25.60 19.08
N GLY A 494 -11.40 -26.42 19.81
CA GLY A 494 -10.42 -27.32 19.21
C GLY A 494 -9.86 -28.27 20.25
N GLU A 495 -9.17 -29.29 19.80
CA GLU A 495 -8.44 -30.17 20.71
C GLU A 495 -7.32 -29.39 21.38
N ALA A 496 -7.22 -29.51 22.70
CA ALA A 496 -6.10 -28.95 23.45
C ALA A 496 -4.82 -29.71 23.08
N THR A 497 -3.88 -29.01 22.47
CA THR A 497 -2.56 -29.56 22.16
C THR A 497 -1.51 -28.97 23.07
N THR A 498 -0.49 -29.77 23.43
CA THR A 498 0.66 -29.28 24.17
C THR A 498 1.53 -28.45 23.22
N GLY A 499 1.36 -27.14 23.26
CA GLY A 499 2.25 -26.22 22.52
C GLY A 499 3.67 -26.30 23.06
N LYS A 500 4.64 -26.31 22.16
CA LYS A 500 6.07 -26.18 22.52
C LYS A 500 6.65 -24.98 21.78
N MET A 501 7.30 -24.13 22.53
CA MET A 501 8.08 -23.06 21.93
C MET A 501 9.31 -23.68 21.24
N PRO A 502 9.59 -23.37 19.95
CA PRO A 502 10.82 -23.78 19.29
C PRO A 502 12.05 -23.34 20.08
N PHE A 503 13.08 -24.19 20.09
CA PHE A 503 14.29 -23.96 20.90
C PHE A 503 14.95 -22.61 20.61
N LYS A 504 15.06 -22.24 19.32
CA LYS A 504 15.56 -20.93 18.88
C LYS A 504 14.77 -19.78 19.50
N LEU A 505 13.44 -19.80 19.39
CA LEU A 505 12.58 -18.75 19.95
C LEU A 505 12.68 -18.65 21.48
N ARG A 506 12.92 -19.78 22.17
CA ARG A 506 13.17 -19.77 23.60
C ARG A 506 14.45 -19.03 23.94
N ILE A 507 15.54 -19.24 23.17
CA ILE A 507 16.81 -18.52 23.35
C ILE A 507 16.62 -17.03 23.07
N GLU A 508 15.94 -16.67 21.97
CA GLU A 508 15.64 -15.29 21.63
C GLU A 508 14.82 -14.59 22.72
N ASN A 509 13.82 -15.26 23.30
CA ASN A 509 13.06 -14.70 24.41
C ASN A 509 13.93 -14.49 25.66
N ILE A 510 14.82 -15.44 25.99
CA ILE A 510 15.77 -15.26 27.09
C ILE A 510 16.70 -14.06 26.82
N ALA A 511 17.13 -13.87 25.56
CA ALA A 511 17.95 -12.71 25.20
C ALA A 511 17.19 -11.39 25.45
N ARG A 512 15.89 -11.31 25.10
CA ARG A 512 15.03 -10.15 25.41
C ARG A 512 14.90 -9.95 26.93
N ASP A 513 14.50 -11.00 27.63
CA ASP A 513 14.31 -10.92 29.08
C ASP A 513 15.57 -10.41 29.80
N ILE A 514 16.74 -10.93 29.44
CA ILE A 514 18.02 -10.51 30.03
C ILE A 514 18.35 -9.07 29.68
N ALA A 515 18.19 -8.66 28.41
CA ALA A 515 18.42 -7.26 28.04
C ALA A 515 17.52 -6.31 28.82
N GLU A 516 16.22 -6.61 28.93
CA GLU A 516 15.24 -5.80 29.65
C GLU A 516 15.55 -5.76 31.16
N TYR A 517 15.88 -6.87 31.81
CA TYR A 517 16.27 -6.91 33.23
C TYR A 517 17.57 -6.12 33.51
N CYS A 518 18.46 -6.04 32.51
CA CYS A 518 19.66 -5.23 32.61
C CYS A 518 19.45 -3.76 32.20
N GLY A 519 18.20 -3.34 31.96
CA GLY A 519 17.82 -1.96 31.70
C GLY A 519 17.95 -1.52 30.24
N PHE A 520 17.99 -2.45 29.29
CA PHE A 520 17.98 -2.16 27.87
C PHE A 520 16.54 -2.07 27.32
N SER A 521 16.33 -1.22 26.33
CA SER A 521 15.08 -1.12 25.57
C SER A 521 15.24 -1.73 24.19
N GLU A 522 14.21 -2.43 23.70
CA GLU A 522 14.21 -3.02 22.36
C GLU A 522 14.17 -1.94 21.28
N GLY A 523 15.05 -2.07 20.29
CA GLY A 523 15.05 -1.32 19.05
C GLY A 523 14.85 -2.24 17.87
N MET A 524 14.16 -1.75 16.84
CA MET A 524 14.04 -2.42 15.55
C MET A 524 14.52 -1.47 14.47
N THR A 525 15.49 -1.89 13.69
CA THR A 525 16.08 -1.10 12.62
C THR A 525 15.87 -1.75 11.28
N TYR A 526 15.95 -0.96 10.20
CA TYR A 526 15.76 -1.48 8.84
C TYR A 526 16.83 -2.51 8.47
N SER A 527 16.40 -3.52 7.71
CA SER A 527 17.31 -4.52 7.10
C SER A 527 17.98 -3.98 5.83
N PHE A 528 17.58 -2.82 5.37
CA PHE A 528 18.12 -2.14 4.18
C PHE A 528 19.06 -1.02 4.60
N GLU A 529 20.18 -0.89 3.92
CA GLU A 529 21.22 0.09 4.24
C GLU A 529 21.82 0.73 2.98
N SER A 530 22.57 1.80 3.20
CA SER A 530 23.43 2.40 2.18
C SER A 530 24.77 1.66 2.11
N PRO A 531 25.37 1.47 0.94
CA PRO A 531 26.77 0.99 0.82
C PRO A 531 27.78 1.85 1.60
N LYS A 532 27.46 3.10 1.87
CA LYS A 532 28.31 4.05 2.65
C LYS A 532 28.49 3.67 4.11
N VAL A 533 27.69 2.73 4.63
CA VAL A 533 27.79 2.29 6.03
C VAL A 533 29.13 1.64 6.34
N PHE A 534 29.73 0.95 5.39
CA PHE A 534 31.02 0.28 5.57
C PHE A 534 32.14 1.28 5.81
N ASP A 535 32.13 2.42 5.12
CA ASP A 535 33.11 3.50 5.33
C ASP A 535 32.90 4.18 6.67
N LYS A 536 31.65 4.42 7.09
CA LYS A 536 31.34 4.94 8.41
C LYS A 536 31.83 4.03 9.52
N LEU A 537 31.72 2.72 9.34
CA LEU A 537 32.21 1.69 10.27
C LEU A 537 33.71 1.39 10.11
N ARG A 538 34.40 2.03 9.17
CA ARG A 538 35.82 1.81 8.86
C ARG A 538 36.13 0.37 8.42
N ILE A 539 35.17 -0.32 7.83
CA ILE A 539 35.35 -1.68 7.35
C ILE A 539 36.21 -1.66 6.07
N PRO A 540 37.35 -2.37 6.02
CA PRO A 540 38.22 -2.42 4.84
C PRO A 540 37.49 -2.89 3.57
N GLU A 541 38.01 -2.46 2.40
CA GLU A 541 37.37 -2.79 1.11
C GLU A 541 37.32 -4.30 0.81
N ASP A 542 38.30 -5.05 1.26
CA ASP A 542 38.42 -6.50 1.07
C ASP A 542 37.66 -7.32 2.12
N ASN A 543 36.99 -6.67 3.07
CA ASN A 543 36.29 -7.36 4.14
C ASN A 543 35.02 -8.06 3.62
N VAL A 544 34.79 -9.27 4.10
CA VAL A 544 33.65 -10.11 3.73
C VAL A 544 32.29 -9.45 3.98
N LEU A 545 32.20 -8.55 4.96
CA LEU A 545 30.96 -7.82 5.27
C LEU A 545 30.54 -6.89 4.13
N ARG A 546 31.43 -6.52 3.21
CA ARG A 546 31.11 -5.75 2.00
C ARG A 546 30.54 -6.58 0.85
N GLN A 547 30.53 -7.91 0.99
CA GLN A 547 29.81 -8.77 0.05
C GLN A 547 28.32 -8.71 0.36
N VAL A 548 27.61 -7.87 -0.36
CA VAL A 548 26.23 -7.51 -0.07
C VAL A 548 25.27 -7.91 -1.18
N ILE A 549 24.03 -8.12 -0.80
CA ILE A 549 22.92 -8.29 -1.74
C ILE A 549 22.38 -6.92 -2.11
N THR A 550 22.45 -6.59 -3.40
CA THR A 550 21.87 -5.35 -3.92
C THR A 550 20.40 -5.53 -4.25
N ILE A 551 19.55 -4.57 -3.85
CA ILE A 551 18.11 -4.57 -4.10
C ILE A 551 17.85 -4.05 -5.51
N SER A 552 17.04 -4.75 -6.29
CA SER A 552 16.76 -4.40 -7.70
C SER A 552 15.91 -3.14 -7.87
N ASN A 553 15.06 -2.83 -6.90
CA ASN A 553 14.15 -1.68 -6.91
C ASN A 553 14.18 -0.94 -5.56
N PRO A 554 15.33 -0.35 -5.16
CA PRO A 554 15.49 0.27 -3.86
C PRO A 554 14.64 1.55 -3.75
N LEU A 555 14.28 1.93 -2.52
CA LEU A 555 13.63 3.21 -2.21
C LEU A 555 14.58 4.43 -2.42
N GLY A 556 15.85 4.16 -2.63
CA GLY A 556 16.91 5.14 -2.83
C GLY A 556 18.26 4.54 -2.47
N GLU A 557 19.37 5.26 -2.68
CA GLU A 557 20.72 4.79 -2.38
C GLU A 557 20.89 4.37 -0.91
N ASP A 558 20.21 5.09 -0.01
CA ASP A 558 20.30 4.84 1.45
C ASP A 558 19.65 3.51 1.88
N TYR A 559 18.91 2.84 0.98
CA TYR A 559 18.22 1.56 1.22
C TYR A 559 18.48 0.57 0.10
N SER A 560 19.67 0.59 -0.49
CA SER A 560 19.97 -0.14 -1.72
C SER A 560 20.60 -1.51 -1.53
N ILE A 561 21.02 -1.84 -0.31
CA ILE A 561 21.62 -3.14 0.01
C ILE A 561 20.98 -3.79 1.24
N MET A 562 21.04 -5.12 1.32
CA MET A 562 20.71 -5.86 2.53
C MET A 562 21.87 -5.78 3.53
N ARG A 563 21.56 -5.53 4.81
CA ARG A 563 22.60 -5.43 5.87
C ARG A 563 23.32 -6.76 6.11
N THR A 564 24.62 -6.69 6.26
CA THR A 564 25.48 -7.79 6.73
C THR A 564 25.87 -7.68 8.20
N SER A 565 25.50 -6.57 8.84
CA SER A 565 25.67 -6.30 10.27
C SER A 565 24.54 -5.44 10.79
N THR A 566 24.17 -5.58 12.06
CA THR A 566 23.16 -4.72 12.72
C THR A 566 23.78 -3.46 13.33
N LEU A 567 25.07 -3.27 13.23
CA LEU A 567 25.81 -2.18 13.91
C LEU A 567 25.39 -0.79 13.44
N ASN A 568 25.18 -0.60 12.13
CA ASN A 568 24.78 0.70 11.61
C ASN A 568 23.43 1.15 12.19
N GLY A 569 22.46 0.25 12.23
CA GLY A 569 21.16 0.51 12.84
C GLY A 569 21.27 0.85 14.32
N MET A 570 22.05 0.07 15.08
CA MET A 570 22.29 0.31 16.50
C MET A 570 22.98 1.67 16.73
N LEU A 571 24.10 1.94 16.04
CA LEU A 571 24.84 3.19 16.21
C LEU A 571 24.02 4.42 15.78
N SER A 572 23.23 4.30 14.72
CA SER A 572 22.30 5.36 14.29
C SER A 572 21.21 5.64 15.34
N SER A 573 20.72 4.59 16.00
CA SER A 573 19.74 4.72 17.07
C SER A 573 20.34 5.38 18.31
N LEU A 574 21.56 5.00 18.69
CA LEU A 574 22.31 5.66 19.77
C LEU A 574 22.57 7.14 19.44
N ALA A 575 23.02 7.43 18.20
CA ALA A 575 23.25 8.79 17.73
C ALA A 575 21.98 9.65 17.75
N THR A 576 20.84 9.08 17.35
CA THR A 576 19.55 9.77 17.40
C THR A 576 19.18 10.16 18.82
N ASN A 577 19.39 9.25 19.78
CA ASN A 577 19.15 9.50 21.19
C ASN A 577 20.15 10.54 21.75
N TYR A 578 21.44 10.45 21.39
CA TYR A 578 22.45 11.41 21.78
C TYR A 578 22.12 12.83 21.31
N ASN A 579 21.71 12.97 20.04
CA ASN A 579 21.29 14.26 19.48
C ASN A 579 20.03 14.83 20.15
N ARG A 580 19.18 13.96 20.69
CA ARG A 580 18.02 14.36 21.52
C ARG A 580 18.38 14.63 22.98
N ARG A 581 19.68 14.60 23.32
CA ARG A 581 20.21 14.87 24.65
C ARG A 581 19.79 13.87 25.74
N ASN A 582 19.46 12.65 25.35
CA ASN A 582 19.31 11.56 26.32
C ASN A 582 20.70 11.22 26.88
N LYS A 583 20.85 11.24 28.19
CA LYS A 583 22.17 11.15 28.86
C LYS A 583 22.66 9.72 29.10
N ASP A 584 21.75 8.78 29.25
CA ASP A 584 22.03 7.35 29.51
C ASP A 584 21.09 6.53 28.64
N VAL A 585 21.64 5.77 27.70
CA VAL A 585 20.88 5.00 26.72
C VAL A 585 21.44 3.59 26.62
N ARG A 586 20.52 2.62 26.73
CA ARG A 586 20.79 1.21 26.58
C ARG A 586 19.77 0.61 25.63
N LEU A 587 20.20 0.14 24.47
CA LEU A 587 19.36 -0.43 23.42
C LEU A 587 19.80 -1.83 23.07
N TYR A 588 18.85 -2.70 22.75
CA TYR A 588 19.14 -4.00 22.14
C TYR A 588 18.28 -4.23 20.90
N GLU A 589 18.76 -5.09 20.03
CA GLU A 589 18.04 -5.55 18.85
C GLU A 589 18.27 -7.04 18.62
N LEU A 590 17.21 -7.79 18.37
CA LEU A 590 17.27 -9.12 17.76
C LEU A 590 16.93 -8.98 16.28
N GLY A 591 17.94 -8.80 15.45
CA GLY A 591 17.81 -8.47 14.05
C GLY A 591 18.53 -9.44 13.13
N ASN A 592 17.95 -9.72 11.96
CA ASN A 592 18.58 -10.57 10.97
C ASN A 592 19.62 -9.81 10.16
N VAL A 593 20.71 -10.50 9.83
CA VAL A 593 21.70 -10.13 8.80
C VAL A 593 21.65 -11.13 7.66
N TYR A 594 22.04 -10.70 6.46
CA TYR A 594 21.88 -11.44 5.22
C TYR A 594 23.22 -11.64 4.55
N LEU A 595 23.79 -12.83 4.70
CA LEU A 595 25.12 -13.14 4.20
C LEU A 595 25.00 -13.93 2.90
N PRO A 596 25.41 -13.37 1.74
CA PRO A 596 25.34 -14.09 0.48
C PRO A 596 26.33 -15.25 0.48
N LYS A 597 25.90 -16.42 0.01
CA LYS A 597 26.80 -17.58 -0.20
C LYS A 597 27.58 -17.46 -1.50
N ALA A 598 27.00 -16.79 -2.48
CA ALA A 598 27.61 -16.43 -3.76
C ALA A 598 26.98 -15.16 -4.33
N LEU A 599 27.72 -14.42 -5.13
CA LEU A 599 27.25 -13.26 -5.89
C LEU A 599 27.61 -13.44 -7.38
N PRO A 600 26.63 -13.24 -8.32
CA PRO A 600 25.21 -12.96 -8.09
C PRO A 600 24.51 -14.12 -7.37
N LEU A 601 23.40 -13.82 -6.70
CA LEU A 601 22.65 -14.81 -5.93
C LEU A 601 22.14 -15.94 -6.83
N THR A 602 22.43 -17.19 -6.44
CA THR A 602 21.89 -18.42 -7.06
C THR A 602 21.00 -19.20 -6.09
N GLU A 603 21.05 -18.87 -4.80
CA GLU A 603 20.25 -19.45 -3.72
C GLU A 603 20.01 -18.40 -2.63
N LEU A 604 19.12 -18.70 -1.69
CA LEU A 604 18.85 -17.82 -0.56
C LEU A 604 20.10 -17.59 0.31
N PRO A 605 20.31 -16.37 0.84
CA PRO A 605 21.44 -16.08 1.71
C PRO A 605 21.36 -16.85 3.03
N ASP A 606 22.47 -16.89 3.75
CA ASP A 606 22.48 -17.33 5.16
C ASP A 606 21.91 -16.18 6.01
N GLU A 607 20.68 -16.35 6.48
CA GLU A 607 20.01 -15.40 7.37
C GLU A 607 20.34 -15.76 8.82
N ARG A 608 20.98 -14.85 9.54
CA ARG A 608 21.35 -15.03 10.94
C ARG A 608 20.72 -14.00 11.83
N THR A 609 20.11 -14.43 12.90
CA THR A 609 19.63 -13.55 13.97
C THR A 609 20.81 -13.15 14.85
N MET A 610 21.05 -11.85 14.94
CA MET A 610 22.08 -11.27 15.80
C MET A 610 21.41 -10.64 17.02
N PHE A 611 21.90 -10.98 18.21
CA PHE A 611 21.57 -10.26 19.44
C PHE A 611 22.58 -9.14 19.61
N THR A 612 22.16 -7.92 19.37
CA THR A 612 23.01 -6.73 19.37
C THR A 612 22.61 -5.84 20.52
N LEU A 613 23.60 -5.43 21.32
CA LEU A 613 23.46 -4.50 22.42
C LEU A 613 24.27 -3.25 22.15
N GLY A 614 23.75 -2.11 22.53
CA GLY A 614 24.45 -0.82 22.42
C GLY A 614 24.12 0.09 23.57
N MET A 615 25.12 0.80 24.13
CA MET A 615 24.91 1.74 25.20
C MET A 615 25.93 2.89 25.21
N TYR A 616 25.54 4.01 25.83
CA TYR A 616 26.42 5.08 26.26
C TYR A 616 25.87 5.70 27.54
N GLY A 617 26.69 6.49 28.24
CA GLY A 617 26.33 7.17 29.52
C GLY A 617 27.02 6.52 30.69
N THR A 618 26.25 6.00 31.66
CA THR A 618 26.77 5.54 32.95
C THR A 618 27.44 4.18 32.93
N GLY A 619 27.27 3.40 31.86
CA GLY A 619 27.84 2.05 31.73
C GLY A 619 29.26 2.04 31.12
N ASP A 620 29.98 0.95 31.33
CA ASP A 620 31.29 0.72 30.75
C ASP A 620 31.43 -0.66 30.06
N PHE A 621 32.65 -1.00 29.67
CA PHE A 621 32.94 -2.30 29.04
C PHE A 621 32.52 -3.51 29.91
N PHE A 622 32.69 -3.38 31.23
CA PHE A 622 32.37 -4.50 32.13
C PHE A 622 30.88 -4.64 32.38
N ASP A 623 30.11 -3.55 32.34
CA ASP A 623 28.66 -3.63 32.34
C ASP A 623 28.15 -4.39 31.09
N MET A 624 28.66 -4.02 29.91
CA MET A 624 28.30 -4.72 28.67
C MET A 624 28.68 -6.20 28.72
N LYS A 625 29.87 -6.49 29.23
CA LYS A 625 30.37 -7.88 29.43
C LYS A 625 29.45 -8.67 30.38
N GLY A 626 29.04 -8.04 31.49
CA GLY A 626 28.13 -8.64 32.47
C GLY A 626 26.80 -9.05 31.89
N VAL A 627 26.20 -8.21 31.02
CA VAL A 627 24.94 -8.55 30.31
C VAL A 627 25.14 -9.77 29.41
N CYS A 628 26.23 -9.83 28.66
CA CYS A 628 26.55 -10.98 27.83
C CYS A 628 26.75 -12.27 28.68
N GLU A 629 27.45 -12.16 29.80
CA GLU A 629 27.68 -13.29 30.70
C GLU A 629 26.37 -13.80 31.32
N GLU A 630 25.50 -12.89 31.77
CA GLU A 630 24.17 -13.26 32.28
C GLU A 630 23.34 -13.99 31.21
N PHE A 631 23.39 -13.55 29.97
CA PHE A 631 22.73 -14.24 28.88
C PHE A 631 23.28 -15.66 28.68
N PHE A 632 24.59 -15.82 28.59
CA PHE A 632 25.22 -17.13 28.43
C PHE A 632 24.91 -18.08 29.59
N GLU A 633 24.91 -17.58 30.83
CA GLU A 633 24.53 -18.36 32.01
C GLU A 633 23.08 -18.84 31.94
N LYS A 634 22.14 -17.93 31.56
CA LYS A 634 20.70 -18.25 31.49
C LYS A 634 20.38 -19.28 30.42
N ILE A 635 21.07 -19.25 29.29
CA ILE A 635 20.92 -20.30 28.27
C ILE A 635 21.69 -21.60 28.60
N GLY A 636 22.41 -21.62 29.72
CA GLY A 636 23.02 -22.82 30.27
C GLY A 636 24.38 -23.19 29.68
N MET A 637 25.15 -22.22 29.20
CA MET A 637 26.55 -22.38 28.79
C MET A 637 27.44 -22.45 30.05
N LYS A 638 27.80 -23.66 30.46
CA LYS A 638 28.42 -23.94 31.77
C LYS A 638 29.94 -23.79 31.83
N LYS A 639 30.57 -23.85 30.65
CA LYS A 639 32.03 -23.69 30.60
C LYS A 639 32.39 -22.20 30.61
N LYS A 640 33.63 -21.91 30.99
CA LYS A 640 34.17 -20.56 31.00
C LYS A 640 34.15 -19.96 29.59
N MET A 641 33.61 -18.77 29.47
CA MET A 641 33.73 -17.93 28.27
C MET A 641 35.15 -17.36 28.22
N GLU A 642 35.81 -17.52 27.09
CA GLU A 642 37.10 -16.89 26.82
C GLU A 642 36.88 -15.55 26.11
N TYR A 643 37.70 -14.56 26.46
CA TYR A 643 37.67 -13.25 25.83
C TYR A 643 39.01 -13.00 25.14
N ASP A 644 39.02 -13.09 23.80
CA ASP A 644 40.22 -12.87 23.01
C ASP A 644 40.34 -11.38 22.66
N PRO A 645 41.34 -10.66 23.23
CA PRO A 645 41.54 -9.24 22.96
C PRO A 645 42.05 -8.96 21.54
N ALA A 646 42.51 -9.99 20.82
CA ALA A 646 43.02 -9.89 19.45
C ALA A 646 41.89 -9.87 18.39
N SER A 647 40.70 -9.46 18.77
CA SER A 647 39.47 -9.39 17.93
C SER A 647 39.67 -8.65 16.60
N GLY A 648 40.48 -7.60 16.58
CA GLY A 648 40.84 -6.87 15.36
C GLY A 648 39.68 -6.19 14.61
N LYS A 649 38.55 -5.92 15.27
CA LYS A 649 37.39 -5.29 14.64
C LYS A 649 37.69 -3.79 14.38
N PRO A 650 37.60 -3.32 13.11
CA PRO A 650 38.00 -1.95 12.76
C PRO A 650 37.07 -0.87 13.34
N PHE A 651 35.86 -1.24 13.68
CA PHE A 651 34.83 -0.38 14.27
C PHE A 651 34.89 -0.32 15.80
N LEU A 652 35.75 -1.11 16.43
CA LEU A 652 35.99 -1.11 17.88
C LEU A 652 37.34 -0.48 18.23
N HIS A 653 37.43 0.03 19.47
CA HIS A 653 38.65 0.60 20.01
C HIS A 653 39.74 -0.51 20.13
N PRO A 654 40.95 -0.31 19.57
CA PRO A 654 41.92 -1.40 19.43
C PRO A 654 42.39 -1.99 20.77
N GLY A 655 42.33 -1.25 21.86
CA GLY A 655 42.70 -1.71 23.18
C GLY A 655 41.51 -2.04 24.11
N ARG A 656 40.26 -1.98 23.62
CA ARG A 656 39.07 -2.22 24.45
C ARG A 656 38.04 -3.00 23.65
N GLN A 657 38.42 -4.15 23.16
CA GLN A 657 37.59 -5.08 22.40
C GLN A 657 37.97 -6.53 22.74
N ALA A 658 37.02 -7.41 22.53
CA ALA A 658 37.29 -8.85 22.64
C ALA A 658 36.31 -9.65 21.77
N ASP A 659 36.77 -10.72 21.18
CA ASP A 659 35.91 -11.80 20.69
C ASP A 659 35.50 -12.67 21.88
N MET A 660 34.23 -13.08 21.90
CA MET A 660 33.68 -14.03 22.86
C MET A 660 33.80 -15.42 22.27
N VAL A 661 34.67 -16.22 22.87
CA VAL A 661 35.03 -17.58 22.39
C VAL A 661 34.53 -18.61 23.37
N TYR A 662 33.73 -19.54 22.91
CA TYR A 662 33.22 -20.64 23.72
C TYR A 662 33.61 -21.99 23.06
N GLU A 663 34.36 -22.81 23.79
CA GLU A 663 34.88 -24.08 23.27
C GLU A 663 35.58 -23.95 21.90
N GLY A 664 36.35 -22.90 21.71
CA GLY A 664 37.06 -22.62 20.47
C GLY A 664 36.23 -22.00 19.35
N THR A 665 34.92 -21.77 19.57
CA THR A 665 34.01 -21.12 18.59
C THR A 665 33.78 -19.67 18.99
N VAL A 666 33.99 -18.75 18.06
CA VAL A 666 33.60 -17.34 18.23
C VAL A 666 32.09 -17.22 18.15
N VAL A 667 31.44 -16.89 19.27
CA VAL A 667 29.97 -16.72 19.35
C VAL A 667 29.53 -15.27 19.24
N GLY A 668 30.46 -14.34 19.32
CA GLY A 668 30.17 -12.89 19.22
C GLY A 668 31.39 -12.04 19.55
N TYR A 669 31.20 -10.78 19.70
CA TYR A 669 32.21 -9.81 20.11
C TYR A 669 31.61 -8.65 20.91
N LEU A 670 32.46 -7.96 21.69
CA LEU A 670 32.06 -6.76 22.41
C LEU A 670 33.23 -5.78 22.47
N GLY A 671 32.91 -4.51 22.72
CA GLY A 671 33.94 -3.48 22.93
C GLY A 671 33.41 -2.06 22.97
N GLU A 672 34.35 -1.16 23.26
CA GLU A 672 34.12 0.28 23.06
C GLU A 672 34.12 0.60 21.57
N VAL A 673 33.19 1.40 21.12
CA VAL A 673 33.14 1.88 19.72
C VAL A 673 34.41 2.70 19.44
N HIS A 674 35.01 2.48 18.26
CA HIS A 674 36.19 3.24 17.87
C HIS A 674 35.88 4.75 17.85
N PRO A 675 36.71 5.65 18.43
CA PRO A 675 36.42 7.07 18.47
C PRO A 675 36.06 7.69 17.11
N LEU A 676 36.79 7.35 16.05
CA LEU A 676 36.47 7.81 14.70
C LEU A 676 35.15 7.29 14.16
N VAL A 677 34.71 6.11 14.60
CA VAL A 677 33.38 5.60 14.25
C VAL A 677 32.31 6.35 15.02
N ALA A 678 32.52 6.57 16.31
CA ALA A 678 31.60 7.41 17.12
C ALA A 678 31.45 8.82 16.52
N ASP A 679 32.54 9.43 16.08
CA ASP A 679 32.53 10.71 15.36
C ASP A 679 31.74 10.65 14.05
N ASN A 680 31.93 9.58 13.25
CA ASN A 680 31.18 9.37 12.00
C ASN A 680 29.67 9.27 12.19
N TYR A 681 29.21 8.86 13.38
CA TYR A 681 27.80 8.81 13.76
C TYR A 681 27.36 10.03 14.59
N GLY A 682 28.29 10.92 14.96
CA GLY A 682 28.00 12.10 15.78
C GLY A 682 27.73 11.78 17.26
N ILE A 683 28.34 10.72 17.80
CA ILE A 683 28.26 10.34 19.20
C ILE A 683 29.50 10.90 19.91
N GLY A 684 29.33 11.96 20.75
CA GLY A 684 30.43 12.63 21.42
C GLY A 684 30.85 11.99 22.74
N GLU A 685 30.29 10.82 23.08
CA GLU A 685 30.64 10.07 24.31
C GLU A 685 31.15 8.68 23.98
N ARG A 686 31.74 8.02 24.99
CA ARG A 686 32.10 6.60 24.81
C ARG A 686 30.86 5.75 24.70
N ALA A 687 30.78 4.97 23.62
CA ALA A 687 29.70 4.01 23.41
C ALA A 687 30.30 2.58 23.43
N TYR A 688 29.51 1.65 23.90
CA TYR A 688 29.86 0.24 23.97
C TYR A 688 28.84 -0.56 23.20
N ILE A 689 29.30 -1.58 22.52
CA ILE A 689 28.46 -2.51 21.76
C ILE A 689 28.86 -3.94 22.05
N ALA A 690 27.89 -4.84 21.95
CA ALA A 690 28.11 -6.26 21.84
C ALA A 690 27.22 -6.83 20.74
N MET A 691 27.69 -7.87 20.05
CA MET A 691 26.91 -8.60 19.05
C MET A 691 27.16 -10.09 19.20
N ILE A 692 26.09 -10.85 19.39
CA ILE A 692 26.10 -12.31 19.60
C ILE A 692 25.32 -12.96 18.46
N ASP A 693 25.93 -13.93 17.78
CA ASP A 693 25.27 -14.77 16.79
C ASP A 693 24.42 -15.83 17.48
N ILE A 694 23.09 -15.67 17.41
CA ILE A 694 22.15 -16.61 18.03
C ILE A 694 22.34 -18.02 17.48
N LYS A 695 22.62 -18.18 16.17
CA LYS A 695 22.85 -19.49 15.56
C LYS A 695 24.05 -20.23 16.21
N SER A 696 25.12 -19.49 16.48
CA SER A 696 26.32 -20.07 17.08
C SER A 696 26.11 -20.51 18.54
N VAL A 697 25.26 -19.81 19.32
CA VAL A 697 25.01 -20.19 20.73
C VAL A 697 23.98 -21.31 20.87
N LEU A 698 23.13 -21.55 19.85
CA LEU A 698 22.15 -22.65 19.89
C LEU A 698 22.77 -24.01 20.12
N GLU A 699 23.96 -24.23 19.59
CA GLU A 699 24.68 -25.51 19.70
C GLU A 699 25.17 -25.80 21.14
N PHE A 700 25.38 -24.74 21.91
CA PHE A 700 25.92 -24.81 23.25
C PHE A 700 24.90 -24.64 24.37
N ALA A 701 23.71 -24.09 24.03
CA ALA A 701 22.65 -23.84 24.99
C ALA A 701 22.10 -25.15 25.58
N ASN A 702 22.02 -25.22 26.89
CA ASN A 702 21.56 -26.42 27.59
C ASN A 702 20.76 -26.08 28.86
N PHE A 703 19.49 -26.45 28.87
CA PHE A 703 18.61 -26.25 30.02
C PHE A 703 18.54 -27.43 31.02
N ASP A 704 19.35 -28.46 30.83
CA ASP A 704 19.44 -29.56 31.79
C ASP A 704 20.20 -29.11 33.02
N ARG A 705 19.44 -28.67 34.02
CA ARG A 705 19.96 -28.22 35.31
C ARG A 705 19.83 -29.35 36.35
N LYS A 706 20.95 -29.79 36.95
CA LYS A 706 20.96 -30.76 38.04
C LYS A 706 21.06 -30.06 39.39
N PHE A 707 20.24 -30.49 40.30
CA PHE A 707 20.33 -30.03 41.69
C PHE A 707 21.64 -30.53 42.34
N THR A 708 22.39 -29.63 42.97
CA THR A 708 23.52 -29.97 43.82
C THR A 708 23.16 -29.64 45.26
N GLY A 709 23.30 -30.61 46.15
CA GLY A 709 23.00 -30.42 47.56
C GLY A 709 23.88 -29.38 48.23
N ILE A 710 23.36 -28.73 49.26
CA ILE A 710 24.15 -27.79 50.07
C ILE A 710 25.29 -28.55 50.71
N ALA A 711 26.51 -27.95 50.68
CA ALA A 711 27.66 -28.53 51.29
C ALA A 711 27.52 -28.68 52.81
N LYS A 712 27.87 -29.82 53.33
CA LYS A 712 27.77 -30.15 54.77
C LYS A 712 28.92 -29.59 55.60
N TYR A 713 30.08 -29.39 54.96
CA TYR A 713 31.29 -28.93 55.64
C TYR A 713 31.60 -27.44 55.34
N PRO A 714 32.18 -26.71 56.32
CA PRO A 714 32.46 -25.29 56.14
C PRO A 714 33.54 -25.04 55.11
N ALA A 715 33.39 -23.92 54.40
CA ALA A 715 34.47 -23.43 53.51
C ALA A 715 35.54 -22.66 54.31
N VAL A 716 36.72 -22.60 53.74
CA VAL A 716 37.82 -21.77 54.21
C VAL A 716 38.17 -20.76 53.11
N THR A 717 38.20 -19.50 53.45
CA THR A 717 38.55 -18.41 52.49
C THR A 717 40.03 -18.03 52.65
N ARG A 718 40.67 -17.66 51.56
CA ARG A 718 42.00 -17.09 51.49
C ARG A 718 42.03 -16.00 50.42
N ASP A 719 42.53 -14.84 50.82
CA ASP A 719 42.73 -13.74 49.87
C ASP A 719 44.20 -13.73 49.44
N ILE A 720 44.40 -13.48 48.15
CA ILE A 720 45.74 -13.25 47.57
C ILE A 720 45.76 -11.89 46.90
N SER A 721 46.73 -11.05 47.26
CA SER A 721 47.02 -9.81 46.59
C SER A 721 48.32 -9.93 45.80
N MET A 722 48.26 -9.53 44.54
CA MET A 722 49.34 -9.81 43.59
C MET A 722 49.74 -8.58 42.80
N LEU A 723 51.03 -8.47 42.49
CA LEU A 723 51.55 -7.58 41.47
C LEU A 723 51.60 -8.34 40.13
N VAL A 724 50.80 -7.95 39.20
CA VAL A 724 50.58 -8.61 37.93
C VAL A 724 51.11 -7.77 36.79
N PRO A 725 51.96 -8.29 35.90
CA PRO A 725 52.34 -7.57 34.69
C PRO A 725 51.12 -7.12 33.89
N LYS A 726 51.07 -5.89 33.36
CA LYS A 726 49.90 -5.34 32.68
C LYS A 726 49.42 -6.17 31.49
N GLN A 727 50.31 -6.84 30.81
CA GLN A 727 50.01 -7.74 29.67
C GLN A 727 49.34 -9.06 30.06
N VAL A 728 49.39 -9.45 31.34
CA VAL A 728 48.75 -10.68 31.79
C VAL A 728 47.27 -10.44 31.98
N LEU A 729 46.47 -11.25 31.32
CA LEU A 729 45.03 -11.17 31.39
C LEU A 729 44.50 -11.90 32.63
N ALA A 730 43.38 -11.41 33.18
CA ALA A 730 42.70 -12.05 34.33
C ALA A 730 42.39 -13.53 34.06
N GLY A 731 41.94 -13.87 32.83
CA GLY A 731 41.66 -15.23 32.43
C GLY A 731 42.84 -16.18 32.55
N GLN A 732 44.08 -15.72 32.29
CA GLN A 732 45.29 -16.55 32.46
C GLN A 732 45.58 -16.85 33.94
N ILE A 733 45.28 -15.89 34.82
CA ILE A 733 45.36 -16.08 36.26
C ILE A 733 44.33 -17.10 36.73
N GLU A 734 43.11 -16.95 36.31
CA GLU A 734 41.98 -17.80 36.65
C GLU A 734 42.19 -19.24 36.16
N ASP A 735 42.80 -19.43 35.00
CA ASP A 735 43.15 -20.75 34.48
C ASP A 735 44.18 -21.45 35.38
N ILE A 736 45.15 -20.70 35.92
CA ILE A 736 46.09 -21.21 36.90
C ILE A 736 45.38 -21.52 38.22
N LEU A 737 44.52 -20.64 38.71
CA LEU A 737 43.74 -20.90 39.93
C LEU A 737 42.93 -22.21 39.77
N ALA A 738 42.18 -22.36 38.68
CA ALA A 738 41.36 -23.53 38.39
C ALA A 738 42.20 -24.82 38.29
N GLN A 739 43.34 -24.79 37.57
CA GLN A 739 44.20 -25.96 37.35
C GLN A 739 44.98 -26.35 38.62
N ARG A 740 45.53 -25.37 39.36
CA ARG A 740 46.44 -25.63 40.48
C ARG A 740 45.70 -25.71 41.82
N GLY A 741 44.53 -25.10 41.95
CA GLY A 741 43.72 -25.17 43.18
C GLY A 741 43.16 -26.55 43.45
N GLY A 742 43.07 -27.40 42.44
CA GLY A 742 42.63 -28.78 42.55
C GLY A 742 41.13 -28.90 42.94
N LYS A 743 40.75 -30.09 43.40
CA LYS A 743 39.33 -30.40 43.70
C LYS A 743 38.78 -29.65 44.93
N ILE A 744 39.64 -29.16 45.78
CA ILE A 744 39.22 -28.44 47.01
C ILE A 744 39.01 -26.93 46.77
N LEU A 745 39.45 -26.36 45.65
CA LEU A 745 39.14 -24.98 45.30
C LEU A 745 37.72 -24.96 44.69
N GLU A 746 36.77 -24.50 45.49
CA GLU A 746 35.36 -24.41 45.10
C GLU A 746 35.08 -23.23 44.16
N SER A 747 35.65 -22.07 44.50
CA SER A 747 35.46 -20.83 43.69
C SER A 747 36.62 -19.85 43.92
N TYR A 748 36.74 -18.90 42.97
CA TYR A 748 37.63 -17.79 43.07
C TYR A 748 36.91 -16.55 42.55
N GLN A 749 37.21 -15.38 43.11
CA GLN A 749 36.63 -14.13 42.69
C GLN A 749 37.64 -13.00 42.73
N LEU A 750 37.77 -12.28 41.60
CA LEU A 750 38.50 -11.02 41.57
C LEU A 750 37.64 -9.94 42.24
N PHE A 751 38.19 -9.31 43.29
CA PHE A 751 37.43 -8.28 44.02
C PHE A 751 38.09 -6.91 44.06
N ASP A 752 39.38 -6.81 43.71
CA ASP A 752 40.07 -5.52 43.64
C ASP A 752 41.12 -5.50 42.52
N ILE A 753 41.15 -4.38 41.80
CA ILE A 753 42.20 -4.01 40.85
C ILE A 753 42.62 -2.59 41.13
N TYR A 754 43.93 -2.41 41.36
CA TYR A 754 44.49 -1.10 41.62
C TYR A 754 45.68 -0.79 40.71
N GLU A 755 45.59 0.35 40.00
CA GLU A 755 46.68 0.91 39.21
C GLU A 755 46.97 2.34 39.72
N GLY A 756 48.10 2.53 40.39
CA GLY A 756 48.43 3.85 40.92
C GLY A 756 49.93 4.04 41.11
N SER A 757 50.31 5.22 41.54
CA SER A 757 51.73 5.63 41.72
C SER A 757 52.52 4.75 42.69
N GLN A 758 51.83 3.97 43.52
CA GLN A 758 52.45 3.06 44.48
C GLN A 758 52.75 1.68 43.87
N ILE A 759 52.34 1.43 42.62
CA ILE A 759 52.59 0.15 41.92
C ILE A 759 53.78 0.32 40.97
N LYS A 760 54.66 -0.70 40.97
CA LYS A 760 55.80 -0.76 40.05
C LYS A 760 55.41 -0.52 38.61
N GLY A 761 56.10 0.30 37.85
CA GLY A 761 55.84 0.60 36.46
C GLY A 761 55.73 -0.68 35.64
N GLY A 762 54.66 -0.77 34.81
CA GLY A 762 54.38 -1.99 33.99
C GLY A 762 53.57 -3.08 34.72
N TYR A 763 53.17 -2.83 36.00
CA TYR A 763 52.38 -3.76 36.79
C TYR A 763 51.04 -3.15 37.20
N LYS A 764 50.08 -4.00 37.56
CA LYS A 764 48.84 -3.67 38.26
C LYS A 764 48.69 -4.57 39.48
N SER A 765 48.03 -4.09 40.53
CA SER A 765 47.69 -4.92 41.69
C SER A 765 46.35 -5.60 41.42
N MET A 766 46.26 -6.91 41.64
CA MET A 766 44.99 -7.64 41.54
C MET A 766 44.82 -8.50 42.80
N ALA A 767 43.60 -8.50 43.34
CA ALA A 767 43.26 -9.28 44.53
C ALA A 767 42.14 -10.26 44.24
N TYR A 768 42.37 -11.52 44.59
CA TYR A 768 41.39 -12.59 44.46
C TYR A 768 41.05 -13.20 45.81
N ALA A 769 39.74 -13.42 46.04
CA ALA A 769 39.24 -14.25 47.11
C ALA A 769 39.14 -15.71 46.62
N LEU A 770 39.74 -16.65 47.30
CA LEU A 770 39.71 -18.07 47.00
C LEU A 770 38.89 -18.77 48.06
N VAL A 771 37.97 -19.65 47.67
CA VAL A 771 37.13 -20.43 48.57
C VAL A 771 37.50 -21.89 48.43
N PHE A 772 37.97 -22.50 49.51
CA PHE A 772 38.33 -23.93 49.57
C PHE A 772 37.28 -24.71 50.36
N ARG A 773 36.86 -25.82 49.85
CA ARG A 773 35.91 -26.74 50.51
C ARG A 773 36.14 -28.17 50.00
N ASP A 774 35.88 -29.11 50.90
CA ASP A 774 35.70 -30.51 50.58
C ASP A 774 34.26 -30.93 50.87
N HIS A 775 33.66 -31.72 50.03
CA HIS A 775 32.25 -32.17 50.20
C HIS A 775 32.10 -33.30 51.21
N ASP A 776 33.20 -34.01 51.53
CA ASP A 776 33.18 -35.23 52.35
C ASP A 776 33.76 -35.02 53.73
N LYS A 777 34.56 -33.95 53.95
CA LYS A 777 35.24 -33.67 55.23
C LYS A 777 35.53 -32.19 55.45
N THR A 778 35.84 -31.82 56.67
CA THR A 778 36.43 -30.52 57.02
C THR A 778 37.89 -30.49 56.57
N LEU A 779 38.28 -29.43 55.88
CA LEU A 779 39.66 -29.24 55.38
C LEU A 779 40.62 -28.93 56.53
N GLU A 780 41.83 -29.53 56.47
CA GLU A 780 42.90 -29.19 57.36
C GLU A 780 43.78 -28.09 56.76
N GLU A 781 44.40 -27.27 57.63
CA GLU A 781 45.29 -26.18 57.22
C GLU A 781 46.48 -26.65 56.34
N SER A 782 46.94 -27.87 56.53
CA SER A 782 47.97 -28.50 55.71
C SER A 782 47.54 -28.68 54.25
N GLU A 783 46.26 -29.04 53.99
CA GLU A 783 45.72 -29.26 52.68
C GLU A 783 45.58 -27.96 51.93
N ILE A 784 45.08 -26.93 52.64
CA ILE A 784 44.89 -25.55 52.10
C ILE A 784 46.26 -24.96 51.77
N SER A 785 47.22 -25.09 52.66
CA SER A 785 48.59 -24.55 52.44
C SER A 785 49.25 -25.23 51.24
N ALA A 786 49.04 -26.56 51.05
CA ALA A 786 49.55 -27.28 49.90
C ALA A 786 48.95 -26.85 48.58
N ALA A 787 47.61 -26.53 48.53
CA ALA A 787 46.92 -26.01 47.40
C ALA A 787 47.40 -24.58 47.09
N MET A 788 47.48 -23.74 48.12
CA MET A 788 47.97 -22.37 47.97
C MET A 788 49.39 -22.34 47.41
N LYS A 789 50.31 -23.20 47.89
CA LYS A 789 51.66 -23.30 47.34
C LYS A 789 51.68 -23.66 45.86
N LYS A 790 50.80 -24.57 45.41
CA LYS A 790 50.71 -24.94 43.99
C LYS A 790 50.22 -23.78 43.14
N ILE A 791 49.23 -23.05 43.66
CA ILE A 791 48.68 -21.87 43.01
C ILE A 791 49.78 -20.81 42.84
N LEU A 792 50.47 -20.45 43.95
CA LEU A 792 51.50 -19.44 43.94
C LEU A 792 52.65 -19.78 42.99
N ASN A 793 53.12 -21.00 42.99
CA ASN A 793 54.14 -21.49 42.06
C ASN A 793 53.70 -21.42 40.60
N GLY A 794 52.41 -21.63 40.33
CA GLY A 794 51.83 -21.45 38.99
C GLY A 794 51.79 -20.00 38.54
N LEU A 795 51.43 -19.12 39.44
CA LEU A 795 51.38 -17.67 39.22
C LEU A 795 52.75 -17.04 38.97
N GLU A 796 53.77 -17.48 39.70
CA GLU A 796 55.17 -17.08 39.46
C GLU A 796 55.60 -17.33 38.03
N GLY A 797 55.14 -18.41 37.39
CA GLY A 797 55.40 -18.74 35.99
C GLY A 797 54.90 -17.68 35.00
N LEU A 798 53.94 -16.83 35.39
CA LEU A 798 53.46 -15.68 34.63
C LEU A 798 54.15 -14.35 34.98
N GLY A 799 55.22 -14.40 35.82
CA GLY A 799 55.89 -13.20 36.30
C GLY A 799 55.05 -12.41 37.35
N ILE A 800 54.15 -13.06 38.04
CA ILE A 800 53.27 -12.48 39.08
C ILE A 800 53.99 -12.59 40.42
N GLU A 801 54.04 -11.51 41.15
CA GLU A 801 54.63 -11.41 42.48
C GLU A 801 53.52 -11.23 43.52
N LEU A 802 53.68 -11.85 44.71
CA LEU A 802 52.81 -11.53 45.84
C LEU A 802 53.06 -10.11 46.33
N ARG A 803 51.99 -9.41 46.58
CA ARG A 803 52.07 -8.10 47.24
C ARG A 803 52.10 -8.34 48.76
N SER A 804 53.22 -7.98 49.41
CA SER A 804 53.37 -7.99 50.87
C SER A 804 52.56 -6.92 51.58
#